data_bda585237e4b1dfc8a64ec0c4beb7048
#
_entry.id   bda585237e4b1dfc8a64ec0c4beb7048
#
_cell.length_a   1.000
_cell.length_b   1.000
_cell.length_c   1.000
_cell.angle_alpha   90.00
_cell.angle_beta   90.00
_cell.angle_gamma   90.00
#
_symmetry.space_group_name_H-M   'P 1'
#
loop_
_entity.id
_entity.type
_entity.pdbx_description
1 polymer ?
#
loop_
_entity_poly.entity_id
_entity_poly.type
_entity_poly.pdbx_seq_one_letter_code
_entity_poly.pdbx_strand_id
1 'polypeptide(L)'
;MAIGIGCVLVTTALTTASIPLMRNGIQAITDVAGFTEQKIFSSGEIDRISQRTGKTTREVVLALSPIQHQRDLSGVVLTVEEQKKIADSLGVKSEQLSSIIQDAREHATPSPTPADALRQLGLTCLFVVGVYGLKYWFTRGQSYYLAKAASRLASDLRIRLYAKLQRLPISYFGSRRSGSIQSVLTNDVGVWQAAVTIIKDSIDGPLKAIGSFGYILWTQWQLGALTLLFLPPMVIAIQRNSKKMKSAQANVQNDLAILNGMTLESLQGTRVVKAFAAEDRMEEEYRGLVEKTFSSQMRAARRNATLRPLVEMIGACALAAFLYASGILAFHGNLQVADLVALVYALDVINQGSRNIASVNNTYAQVQAASERIYSEVLDVPEEHHESLGAKTLATPKGRIEFQGVSFAYPDGTQALEKVNFVLEPGTSLALVGPSGAGKSTIADLLLRFYDPSEGVILFDGVDIRELDLAWLRKQIGVVPQQTFLFAGTIADNIRMGKPDASAAEIEEAAIAAHASVFVDTYEEKYNYLIGEQGGGLSGGERQRVAIARALVRKPTLLLLDEATSALDATSEKAVTEALDEIMQQRTTLFIAHRLTTAARADKILVLRRGEIVEQGTHRELMDANGAYAGLFRAFSQGVLEDGLG
;
A
#
# COMPACT_ATOMS: atom_id res chain seq x y z
N MET A 1 -15.81 -4.15 9.59
CA MET A 1 -16.22 -3.38 8.39
C MET A 1 -17.72 -3.04 8.42
N ALA A 2 -18.63 -4.00 8.59
CA ALA A 2 -20.10 -3.76 8.63
C ALA A 2 -20.52 -2.66 9.63
N ILE A 3 -20.01 -2.70 10.87
CA ILE A 3 -20.26 -1.67 11.88
C ILE A 3 -19.80 -0.28 11.40
N GLY A 4 -18.63 -0.19 10.78
CA GLY A 4 -18.11 1.06 10.24
C GLY A 4 -19.01 1.64 9.14
N ILE A 5 -19.49 0.78 8.21
CA ILE A 5 -20.43 1.16 7.15
C ILE A 5 -21.79 1.58 7.75
N GLY A 6 -22.29 0.86 8.75
CA GLY A 6 -23.49 1.26 9.50
C GLY A 6 -23.36 2.66 10.11
N CYS A 7 -22.20 2.96 10.71
CA CYS A 7 -21.90 4.30 11.22
C CYS A 7 -21.86 5.37 10.10
N VAL A 8 -21.34 5.03 8.88
CA VAL A 8 -21.37 5.95 7.72
C VAL A 8 -22.80 6.30 7.35
N LEU A 9 -23.69 5.32 7.24
CA LEU A 9 -25.09 5.55 6.90
C LEU A 9 -25.79 6.45 7.93
N VAL A 10 -25.57 6.20 9.21
CA VAL A 10 -26.14 7.03 10.29
C VAL A 10 -25.57 8.45 10.26
N THR A 11 -24.26 8.63 10.10
CA THR A 11 -23.65 9.97 10.02
C THR A 11 -24.12 10.74 8.81
N THR A 12 -24.32 10.08 7.67
CA THR A 12 -24.86 10.67 6.46
C THR A 12 -26.31 11.10 6.65
N ALA A 13 -27.14 10.24 7.23
CA ALA A 13 -28.54 10.54 7.57
C ALA A 13 -28.64 11.74 8.54
N LEU A 14 -27.82 11.75 9.60
CA LEU A 14 -27.77 12.88 10.55
C LEU A 14 -27.32 14.19 9.89
N THR A 15 -26.37 14.11 8.93
CA THR A 15 -25.93 15.29 8.18
C THR A 15 -27.06 15.83 7.30
N THR A 16 -27.80 14.98 6.60
CA THR A 16 -28.94 15.40 5.78
C THR A 16 -30.10 15.93 6.65
N ALA A 17 -30.37 15.26 7.78
CA ALA A 17 -31.38 15.71 8.75
C ALA A 17 -31.03 17.05 9.42
N SER A 18 -29.77 17.47 9.43
CA SER A 18 -29.38 18.81 9.94
C SER A 18 -29.90 19.96 9.07
N ILE A 19 -30.26 19.73 7.79
CA ILE A 19 -30.79 20.76 6.89
C ILE A 19 -32.15 21.30 7.41
N PRO A 20 -33.20 20.47 7.62
CA PRO A 20 -34.45 20.96 8.19
C PRO A 20 -34.30 21.51 9.61
N LEU A 21 -33.32 21.06 10.38
CA LEU A 21 -33.02 21.61 11.70
C LEU A 21 -32.50 23.04 11.62
N MET A 22 -31.63 23.35 10.66
CA MET A 22 -31.17 24.72 10.39
C MET A 22 -32.36 25.63 10.01
N ARG A 23 -33.26 25.14 9.15
CA ARG A 23 -34.51 25.85 8.82
C ARG A 23 -35.31 26.22 10.06
N ASN A 24 -35.61 25.21 10.91
CA ASN A 24 -36.43 25.39 12.12
C ASN A 24 -35.75 26.34 13.13
N GLY A 25 -34.40 26.25 13.26
CA GLY A 25 -33.65 27.15 14.13
C GLY A 25 -33.73 28.61 13.68
N ILE A 26 -33.59 28.85 12.38
CA ILE A 26 -33.67 30.20 11.80
C ILE A 26 -35.12 30.72 11.86
N GLN A 27 -36.11 29.87 11.62
CA GLN A 27 -37.50 30.24 11.79
C GLN A 27 -37.78 30.69 13.23
N ALA A 28 -37.28 29.96 14.22
CA ALA A 28 -37.42 30.35 15.61
C ALA A 28 -36.72 31.67 15.96
N ILE A 29 -35.55 31.97 15.31
CA ILE A 29 -34.85 33.23 15.46
C ILE A 29 -35.68 34.38 14.82
N THR A 30 -36.21 34.18 13.60
CA THR A 30 -37.05 35.17 12.95
C THR A 30 -38.32 35.44 13.71
N ASP A 31 -38.90 34.41 14.33
CA ASP A 31 -40.08 34.57 15.19
C ASP A 31 -39.72 35.42 16.42
N VAL A 32 -38.61 35.14 17.10
CA VAL A 32 -38.11 35.94 18.24
C VAL A 32 -37.83 37.38 17.81
N ALA A 33 -37.15 37.59 16.68
CA ALA A 33 -36.82 38.91 16.15
C ALA A 33 -38.11 39.70 15.79
N GLY A 34 -39.13 39.03 15.29
CA GLY A 34 -40.41 39.61 14.95
C GLY A 34 -41.14 40.24 16.15
N PHE A 35 -40.82 39.83 17.38
CA PHE A 35 -41.40 40.46 18.60
C PHE A 35 -40.75 41.80 18.98
N THR A 36 -39.55 42.09 18.41
CA THR A 36 -38.89 43.39 18.64
C THR A 36 -39.48 44.52 17.77
N GLU A 37 -40.14 44.19 16.67
CA GLU A 37 -40.98 45.12 15.93
C GLU A 37 -42.40 45.00 16.44
N GLN A 38 -42.87 46.04 17.11
CA GLN A 38 -44.27 46.11 17.55
C GLN A 38 -45.19 46.17 16.33
N LYS A 39 -45.72 45.01 15.91
CA LYS A 39 -46.68 44.90 14.82
C LYS A 39 -48.08 45.06 15.35
N ILE A 40 -48.86 45.91 14.70
CA ILE A 40 -50.28 46.16 15.06
C ILE A 40 -51.15 44.93 14.83
N PHE A 41 -50.79 44.13 13.83
CA PHE A 41 -51.44 42.85 13.54
C PHE A 41 -50.45 41.70 13.66
N SER A 42 -50.85 40.67 14.39
CA SER A 42 -50.09 39.42 14.54
C SER A 42 -50.16 38.57 13.26
N SER A 43 -49.21 37.64 13.11
CA SER A 43 -49.20 36.73 11.96
C SER A 43 -50.48 35.90 11.85
N GLY A 44 -51.08 35.50 12.97
CA GLY A 44 -52.35 34.77 12.98
C GLY A 44 -53.54 35.61 12.57
N GLU A 45 -53.54 36.90 12.94
CA GLU A 45 -54.58 37.86 12.49
C GLU A 45 -54.42 38.13 10.97
N ILE A 46 -53.22 38.28 10.48
CA ILE A 46 -52.94 38.48 9.04
C ILE A 46 -53.41 37.26 8.24
N ASP A 47 -53.12 36.04 8.69
CA ASP A 47 -53.54 34.81 8.02
C ASP A 47 -55.07 34.67 8.02
N ARG A 48 -55.71 35.07 9.09
CA ARG A 48 -57.19 35.07 9.20
C ARG A 48 -57.84 36.11 8.25
N ILE A 49 -57.26 37.29 8.18
CA ILE A 49 -57.66 38.32 7.21
C ILE A 49 -57.48 37.81 5.77
N SER A 50 -56.37 37.13 5.49
CA SER A 50 -56.11 36.50 4.21
C SER A 50 -57.16 35.46 3.83
N GLN A 51 -57.54 34.58 4.75
CA GLN A 51 -58.60 33.57 4.55
C GLN A 51 -59.97 34.20 4.31
N ARG A 52 -60.31 35.26 5.02
CA ARG A 52 -61.60 35.95 4.92
C ARG A 52 -61.73 36.81 3.69
N THR A 53 -60.64 37.43 3.24
CA THR A 53 -60.64 38.30 2.07
C THR A 53 -60.37 37.55 0.74
N GLY A 54 -59.91 36.27 0.83
CA GLY A 54 -59.49 35.50 -0.33
C GLY A 54 -58.19 36.02 -1.01
N LYS A 55 -57.50 36.95 -0.34
CA LYS A 55 -56.21 37.53 -0.80
C LYS A 55 -55.04 36.77 -0.23
N THR A 56 -53.91 36.80 -0.90
CA THR A 56 -52.70 36.19 -0.37
C THR A 56 -52.21 36.91 0.89
N THR A 57 -51.60 36.21 1.82
CA THR A 57 -50.98 36.77 3.04
C THR A 57 -50.11 37.99 2.73
N ARG A 58 -49.46 38.01 1.59
CA ARG A 58 -48.62 39.12 1.10
C ARG A 58 -49.42 40.36 0.69
N GLU A 59 -50.52 40.18 -0.01
CA GLU A 59 -51.41 41.30 -0.37
C GLU A 59 -51.99 41.93 0.88
N VAL A 60 -52.32 41.12 1.85
CA VAL A 60 -52.80 41.60 3.16
C VAL A 60 -51.73 42.38 3.91
N VAL A 61 -50.48 41.85 3.93
CA VAL A 61 -49.34 42.55 4.56
C VAL A 61 -49.06 43.89 3.85
N LEU A 62 -49.07 43.90 2.51
CA LEU A 62 -48.88 45.13 1.74
C LEU A 62 -50.02 46.14 2.00
N ALA A 63 -51.24 45.70 2.08
CA ALA A 63 -52.39 46.56 2.38
C ALA A 63 -52.32 47.15 3.79
N LEU A 64 -51.81 46.40 4.74
CA LEU A 64 -51.67 46.81 6.15
C LEU A 64 -50.33 47.53 6.42
N SER A 65 -49.36 47.49 5.53
CA SER A 65 -48.02 48.04 5.72
C SER A 65 -47.99 49.56 6.09
N PRO A 66 -48.88 50.42 5.60
CA PRO A 66 -48.88 51.85 5.98
C PRO A 66 -49.14 52.09 7.45
N ILE A 67 -49.85 51.15 8.10
CA ILE A 67 -50.24 51.29 9.52
C ILE A 67 -49.39 50.38 10.43
N GLN A 68 -48.69 49.40 9.87
CA GLN A 68 -47.95 48.37 10.64
C GLN A 68 -46.77 48.93 11.45
N HIS A 69 -46.27 50.13 11.10
CA HIS A 69 -45.10 50.76 11.72
C HIS A 69 -45.43 52.04 12.51
N GLN A 70 -46.69 52.33 12.83
CA GLN A 70 -47.05 53.48 13.68
C GLN A 70 -46.63 53.23 15.13
N ARG A 71 -45.86 54.18 15.69
CA ARG A 71 -45.22 54.04 17.02
C ARG A 71 -46.16 54.22 18.24
N ASP A 72 -47.42 54.52 18.09
CA ASP A 72 -48.32 54.84 19.20
C ASP A 72 -49.37 53.72 19.38
N LEU A 73 -49.25 52.98 20.47
CA LEU A 73 -49.96 51.71 20.73
C LEU A 73 -51.19 51.82 21.61
N SER A 74 -51.50 53.00 22.10
CA SER A 74 -52.69 53.18 22.94
C SER A 74 -53.96 53.42 22.09
N GLY A 75 -54.48 52.26 21.58
CA GLY A 75 -55.82 52.27 20.94
C GLY A 75 -55.84 52.82 19.52
N VAL A 76 -55.15 52.13 18.60
CA VAL A 76 -55.23 52.48 17.17
C VAL A 76 -56.65 52.25 16.66
N VAL A 77 -57.48 53.26 16.72
CA VAL A 77 -58.71 53.35 15.94
C VAL A 77 -58.25 53.81 14.54
N LEU A 78 -58.34 52.92 13.57
CA LEU A 78 -58.04 53.24 12.16
C LEU A 78 -58.91 54.46 11.76
N THR A 79 -58.29 55.50 11.21
CA THR A 79 -59.04 56.63 10.66
C THR A 79 -59.92 56.16 9.50
N VAL A 80 -61.06 56.84 9.27
CA VAL A 80 -62.00 56.46 8.20
C VAL A 80 -61.30 56.46 6.82
N GLU A 81 -60.25 57.23 6.65
CA GLU A 81 -59.47 57.32 5.41
C GLU A 81 -58.52 56.15 5.25
N GLU A 82 -57.89 55.71 6.32
CA GLU A 82 -57.04 54.50 6.37
C GLU A 82 -57.84 53.20 6.16
N GLN A 83 -59.02 53.12 6.81
CA GLN A 83 -59.94 51.99 6.62
C GLN A 83 -60.38 51.88 5.17
N LYS A 84 -60.67 53.02 4.52
CA LYS A 84 -61.08 53.08 3.11
C LYS A 84 -59.92 52.63 2.17
N LYS A 85 -58.69 53.10 2.38
CA LYS A 85 -57.52 52.72 1.60
C LYS A 85 -57.18 51.20 1.73
N ILE A 86 -57.25 50.68 2.93
CA ILE A 86 -57.05 49.24 3.20
C ILE A 86 -58.17 48.41 2.57
N ALA A 87 -59.42 48.83 2.73
CA ALA A 87 -60.56 48.15 2.14
C ALA A 87 -60.48 48.10 0.61
N ASP A 88 -60.12 49.19 -0.02
CA ASP A 88 -59.94 49.31 -1.49
C ASP A 88 -58.79 48.39 -1.96
N SER A 89 -57.68 48.34 -1.22
CA SER A 89 -56.51 47.47 -1.56
C SER A 89 -56.81 45.98 -1.37
N LEU A 90 -57.67 45.63 -0.40
CA LEU A 90 -58.09 44.24 -0.16
C LEU A 90 -59.33 43.87 -1.01
N GLY A 91 -59.98 44.81 -1.69
CA GLY A 91 -61.16 44.57 -2.52
C GLY A 91 -62.44 44.28 -1.71
N VAL A 92 -62.51 44.79 -0.48
CA VAL A 92 -63.67 44.63 0.43
C VAL A 92 -64.32 45.96 0.75
N LYS A 93 -65.60 45.96 1.17
CA LYS A 93 -66.24 47.17 1.60
C LYS A 93 -65.75 47.62 2.96
N SER A 94 -65.61 48.95 3.20
CA SER A 94 -65.08 49.52 4.44
C SER A 94 -65.85 49.03 5.69
N GLU A 95 -67.16 48.83 5.57
CA GLU A 95 -68.01 48.31 6.63
C GLU A 95 -67.72 46.82 6.99
N GLN A 96 -67.28 46.04 5.98
CA GLN A 96 -66.90 44.62 6.14
C GLN A 96 -65.49 44.48 6.70
N LEU A 97 -64.58 45.41 6.45
CA LEU A 97 -63.21 45.41 6.92
C LEU A 97 -63.14 45.37 8.46
N SER A 98 -63.98 46.19 9.13
CA SER A 98 -64.04 46.25 10.59
C SER A 98 -64.46 44.89 11.19
N SER A 99 -65.46 44.25 10.57
CA SER A 99 -65.93 42.94 11.04
C SER A 99 -64.88 41.84 10.75
N ILE A 100 -64.13 41.91 9.64
CA ILE A 100 -63.05 40.98 9.32
C ILE A 100 -61.89 41.14 10.30
N ILE A 101 -61.50 42.39 10.63
CA ILE A 101 -60.43 42.65 11.61
C ILE A 101 -60.86 42.20 13.01
N GLN A 102 -62.13 42.41 13.39
CA GLN A 102 -62.65 41.95 14.68
C GLN A 102 -62.71 40.44 14.75
N ASP A 103 -63.20 39.74 13.72
CA ASP A 103 -63.19 38.27 13.63
C ASP A 103 -61.74 37.74 13.63
N ALA A 104 -60.82 38.43 12.97
CA ALA A 104 -59.40 38.04 13.00
C ALA A 104 -58.82 38.16 14.42
N ARG A 105 -59.17 39.20 15.17
CA ARG A 105 -58.70 39.37 16.55
C ARG A 105 -59.32 38.37 17.53
N GLU A 106 -60.60 38.04 17.37
CA GLU A 106 -61.33 37.12 18.26
C GLU A 106 -60.97 35.64 18.00
N HIS A 107 -60.70 35.28 16.76
CA HIS A 107 -60.53 33.90 16.33
C HIS A 107 -59.13 33.61 15.76
N ALA A 108 -58.19 34.54 15.78
CA ALA A 108 -56.83 34.26 15.38
C ALA A 108 -56.22 33.20 16.33
N THR A 109 -55.46 32.31 15.75
CA THR A 109 -54.61 31.44 16.56
C THR A 109 -53.73 32.30 17.45
N PRO A 110 -53.67 32.08 18.77
CA PRO A 110 -52.87 32.91 19.65
C PRO A 110 -51.41 32.93 19.10
N SER A 111 -50.92 34.15 18.85
CA SER A 111 -49.53 34.31 18.47
C SER A 111 -48.64 33.74 19.57
N PRO A 112 -47.61 32.97 19.25
CA PRO A 112 -46.72 32.48 20.27
C PRO A 112 -46.20 33.66 21.10
N THR A 113 -46.20 33.53 22.42
CA THR A 113 -45.64 34.57 23.28
C THR A 113 -44.13 34.67 23.08
N PRO A 114 -43.45 35.80 23.38
CA PRO A 114 -42.00 35.90 23.34
C PRO A 114 -41.31 34.79 24.15
N ALA A 115 -41.97 34.39 25.25
CA ALA A 115 -41.49 33.28 26.10
C ALA A 115 -41.59 31.91 25.40
N ASP A 116 -42.68 31.68 24.63
CA ASP A 116 -42.83 30.46 23.82
C ASP A 116 -41.83 30.38 22.68
N ALA A 117 -41.58 31.49 21.97
CA ALA A 117 -40.61 31.57 20.92
C ALA A 117 -39.17 31.33 21.44
N LEU A 118 -38.79 31.91 22.58
CA LEU A 118 -37.51 31.65 23.24
C LEU A 118 -37.40 30.20 23.72
N ARG A 119 -38.46 29.61 24.25
CA ARG A 119 -38.50 28.20 24.65
C ARG A 119 -38.33 27.29 23.44
N GLN A 120 -38.97 27.56 22.30
CA GLN A 120 -38.86 26.79 21.08
C GLN A 120 -37.45 26.90 20.49
N LEU A 121 -36.85 28.11 20.50
CA LEU A 121 -35.46 28.32 20.12
C LEU A 121 -34.52 27.50 21.03
N GLY A 122 -34.71 27.57 22.35
CA GLY A 122 -33.91 26.80 23.29
C GLY A 122 -34.01 25.28 23.08
N LEU A 123 -35.23 24.76 22.84
CA LEU A 123 -35.42 23.35 22.49
C LEU A 123 -34.78 22.97 21.18
N THR A 124 -34.83 23.82 20.16
CA THR A 124 -34.19 23.60 18.87
C THR A 124 -32.67 23.58 19.03
N CYS A 125 -32.08 24.50 19.78
CA CYS A 125 -30.67 24.51 20.11
C CYS A 125 -30.24 23.24 20.85
N LEU A 126 -30.99 22.81 21.85
CA LEU A 126 -30.73 21.57 22.59
C LEU A 126 -30.78 20.34 21.67
N PHE A 127 -31.76 20.30 20.75
CA PHE A 127 -31.90 19.22 19.79
C PHE A 127 -30.73 19.20 18.79
N VAL A 128 -30.29 20.36 18.30
CA VAL A 128 -29.11 20.48 17.46
C VAL A 128 -27.86 19.94 18.17
N VAL A 129 -27.65 20.34 19.44
CA VAL A 129 -26.53 19.82 20.24
C VAL A 129 -26.63 18.30 20.40
N GLY A 130 -27.83 17.78 20.63
CA GLY A 130 -28.10 16.33 20.74
C GLY A 130 -27.76 15.57 19.45
N VAL A 131 -28.19 16.10 18.28
CA VAL A 131 -27.93 15.51 16.97
C VAL A 131 -26.42 15.53 16.66
N TYR A 132 -25.73 16.64 16.93
CA TYR A 132 -24.28 16.72 16.73
C TYR A 132 -23.49 15.87 17.73
N GLY A 133 -23.97 15.74 18.97
CA GLY A 133 -23.42 14.80 19.96
C GLY A 133 -23.55 13.36 19.51
N LEU A 134 -24.72 12.96 19.00
CA LEU A 134 -24.93 11.63 18.42
C LEU A 134 -24.05 11.43 17.19
N LYS A 135 -23.98 12.41 16.30
CA LYS A 135 -23.11 12.41 15.12
C LYS A 135 -21.63 12.22 15.51
N TYR A 136 -21.17 12.86 16.58
CA TYR A 136 -19.80 12.71 17.07
C TYR A 136 -19.48 11.24 17.39
N TRP A 137 -20.35 10.55 18.14
CA TRP A 137 -20.16 9.15 18.49
C TRP A 137 -20.12 8.22 17.27
N PHE A 138 -21.03 8.42 16.32
CA PHE A 138 -21.05 7.63 15.09
C PHE A 138 -19.86 7.95 14.18
N THR A 139 -19.45 9.20 14.06
CA THR A 139 -18.25 9.59 13.29
C THR A 139 -16.98 9.00 13.90
N ARG A 140 -16.87 9.02 15.24
CA ARG A 140 -15.76 8.37 15.95
C ARG A 140 -15.76 6.86 15.71
N GLY A 141 -16.92 6.22 15.84
CA GLY A 141 -17.10 4.79 15.56
C GLY A 141 -16.72 4.45 14.12
N GLN A 142 -17.24 5.21 13.16
CA GLN A 142 -16.90 5.10 11.75
C GLN A 142 -15.37 5.12 11.52
N SER A 143 -14.70 6.16 12.03
CA SER A 143 -13.25 6.34 11.85
C SER A 143 -12.47 5.18 12.48
N TYR A 144 -12.83 4.78 13.69
CA TYR A 144 -12.16 3.68 14.39
C TYR A 144 -12.34 2.32 13.70
N TYR A 145 -13.58 1.93 13.40
CA TYR A 145 -13.85 0.60 12.84
C TYR A 145 -13.36 0.47 11.40
N LEU A 146 -13.41 1.54 10.61
CA LEU A 146 -12.85 1.54 9.26
C LEU A 146 -11.32 1.51 9.29
N ALA A 147 -10.67 2.29 10.16
CA ALA A 147 -9.22 2.23 10.33
C ALA A 147 -8.76 0.84 10.81
N LYS A 148 -9.49 0.24 11.77
CA LYS A 148 -9.21 -1.13 12.23
C LYS A 148 -9.35 -2.15 11.08
N ALA A 149 -10.39 -2.05 10.26
CA ALA A 149 -10.59 -2.93 9.11
C ALA A 149 -9.48 -2.74 8.06
N ALA A 150 -9.10 -1.50 7.77
CA ALA A 150 -8.03 -1.17 6.84
C ALA A 150 -6.66 -1.72 7.29
N SER A 151 -6.32 -1.51 8.57
CA SER A 151 -5.08 -2.02 9.14
C SER A 151 -5.03 -3.55 9.18
N ARG A 152 -6.17 -4.20 9.49
CA ARG A 152 -6.24 -5.66 9.48
C ARG A 152 -6.07 -6.22 8.08
N LEU A 153 -6.75 -5.63 7.09
CA LEU A 153 -6.60 -6.01 5.68
C LEU A 153 -5.14 -5.90 5.22
N ALA A 154 -4.47 -4.78 5.54
CA ALA A 154 -3.06 -4.58 5.20
C ALA A 154 -2.14 -5.61 5.89
N SER A 155 -2.40 -5.93 7.16
CA SER A 155 -1.63 -6.93 7.89
C SER A 155 -1.79 -8.33 7.30
N ASP A 156 -3.02 -8.75 7.02
CA ASP A 156 -3.32 -10.06 6.45
C ASP A 156 -2.70 -10.19 5.04
N LEU A 157 -2.76 -9.10 4.24
CA LEU A 157 -2.14 -9.08 2.91
C LEU A 157 -0.60 -9.17 3.00
N ARG A 158 0.04 -8.46 3.94
CA ARG A 158 1.50 -8.56 4.15
C ARG A 158 1.92 -9.96 4.52
N ILE A 159 1.20 -10.60 5.45
CA ILE A 159 1.48 -11.99 5.85
C ILE A 159 1.36 -12.92 4.65
N ARG A 160 0.28 -12.78 3.87
CA ARG A 160 0.05 -13.60 2.68
C ARG A 160 1.13 -13.39 1.61
N LEU A 161 1.51 -12.15 1.35
CA LEU A 161 2.57 -11.82 0.38
C LEU A 161 3.92 -12.37 0.83
N TYR A 162 4.27 -12.18 2.11
CA TYR A 162 5.51 -12.69 2.66
C TYR A 162 5.57 -14.22 2.59
N ALA A 163 4.49 -14.90 2.98
CA ALA A 163 4.40 -16.35 2.87
C ALA A 163 4.54 -16.84 1.42
N LYS A 164 3.92 -16.12 0.48
CA LYS A 164 4.05 -16.41 -0.96
C LYS A 164 5.48 -16.23 -1.45
N LEU A 165 6.13 -15.12 -1.10
CA LEU A 165 7.52 -14.84 -1.48
C LEU A 165 8.48 -15.91 -1.02
N GLN A 166 8.29 -16.47 0.20
CA GLN A 166 9.13 -17.57 0.70
C GLN A 166 8.99 -18.89 -0.09
N ARG A 167 7.95 -18.99 -0.92
CA ARG A 167 7.65 -20.19 -1.73
C ARG A 167 7.91 -19.99 -3.23
N LEU A 168 8.32 -18.79 -3.64
CA LEU A 168 8.63 -18.53 -5.04
C LEU A 168 9.98 -19.15 -5.43
N PRO A 169 10.13 -19.59 -6.69
CA PRO A 169 11.37 -20.17 -7.19
C PRO A 169 12.52 -19.15 -7.19
N ILE A 170 13.76 -19.65 -7.10
CA ILE A 170 14.95 -18.78 -7.08
C ILE A 170 15.07 -17.94 -8.34
N SER A 171 14.61 -18.43 -9.50
CA SER A 171 14.57 -17.72 -10.77
C SER A 171 13.80 -16.40 -10.73
N TYR A 172 12.77 -16.32 -9.87
CA TYR A 172 12.03 -15.09 -9.65
C TYR A 172 12.91 -13.98 -9.06
N PHE A 173 13.75 -14.32 -8.09
CA PHE A 173 14.62 -13.35 -7.41
C PHE A 173 15.81 -12.93 -8.29
N GLY A 174 16.31 -13.82 -9.14
CA GLY A 174 17.39 -13.52 -10.09
C GLY A 174 16.97 -12.53 -11.18
N SER A 175 15.71 -12.57 -11.60
CA SER A 175 15.19 -11.70 -12.67
C SER A 175 14.70 -10.33 -12.19
N ARG A 176 14.57 -10.09 -10.89
CA ARG A 176 13.96 -8.88 -10.32
C ARG A 176 14.86 -8.19 -9.31
N ARG A 177 14.77 -6.86 -9.28
CA ARG A 177 15.49 -6.05 -8.29
C ARG A 177 14.81 -6.17 -6.93
N SER A 178 15.55 -6.43 -5.87
CA SER A 178 15.05 -6.54 -4.48
C SER A 178 14.21 -5.32 -4.05
N GLY A 179 14.56 -4.12 -4.53
CA GLY A 179 13.81 -2.89 -4.26
C GLY A 179 12.39 -2.88 -4.82
N SER A 180 12.11 -3.55 -5.96
CA SER A 180 10.73 -3.65 -6.49
C SER A 180 9.87 -4.53 -5.60
N ILE A 181 10.40 -5.64 -5.14
CA ILE A 181 9.71 -6.57 -4.22
C ILE A 181 9.40 -5.88 -2.90
N GLN A 182 10.37 -5.14 -2.35
CA GLN A 182 10.18 -4.35 -1.13
C GLN A 182 9.10 -3.28 -1.32
N SER A 183 9.05 -2.61 -2.48
CA SER A 183 8.02 -1.62 -2.79
C SER A 183 6.62 -2.21 -2.81
N VAL A 184 6.44 -3.43 -3.35
CA VAL A 184 5.14 -4.13 -3.32
C VAL A 184 4.71 -4.41 -1.88
N LEU A 185 5.61 -4.91 -1.02
CA LEU A 185 5.30 -5.23 0.37
C LEU A 185 4.97 -4.01 1.25
N THR A 186 5.59 -2.87 0.98
CA THR A 186 5.45 -1.66 1.80
C THR A 186 4.49 -0.65 1.20
N ASN A 187 4.76 -0.19 -0.02
CA ASN A 187 4.03 0.91 -0.64
C ASN A 187 2.68 0.46 -1.20
N ASP A 188 2.66 -0.63 -2.00
CA ASP A 188 1.43 -1.06 -2.66
C ASP A 188 0.40 -1.61 -1.66
N VAL A 189 0.84 -2.31 -0.61
CA VAL A 189 -0.04 -2.70 0.50
C VAL A 189 -0.57 -1.46 1.26
N GLY A 190 0.24 -0.39 1.40
CA GLY A 190 -0.20 0.89 1.97
C GLY A 190 -1.30 1.55 1.13
N VAL A 191 -1.17 1.53 -0.20
CA VAL A 191 -2.22 2.01 -1.12
C VAL A 191 -3.49 1.17 -0.99
N TRP A 192 -3.38 -0.13 -0.84
CA TRP A 192 -4.51 -1.04 -0.61
C TRP A 192 -5.28 -0.72 0.67
N GLN A 193 -4.60 -0.24 1.70
CA GLN A 193 -5.25 0.24 2.93
C GLN A 193 -6.23 1.38 2.63
N ALA A 194 -5.94 2.24 1.65
CA ALA A 194 -6.83 3.32 1.22
C ALA A 194 -8.13 2.83 0.55
N ALA A 195 -8.21 1.56 0.11
CA ALA A 195 -9.43 0.99 -0.47
C ALA A 195 -10.64 1.06 0.47
N VAL A 196 -10.42 0.97 1.78
CA VAL A 196 -11.49 1.10 2.79
C VAL A 196 -12.06 2.53 2.79
N THR A 197 -11.23 3.55 2.52
CA THR A 197 -11.68 4.94 2.39
C THR A 197 -12.55 5.13 1.15
N ILE A 198 -12.21 4.45 0.03
CA ILE A 198 -13.04 4.46 -1.18
C ILE A 198 -14.45 3.99 -0.87
N ILE A 199 -14.60 2.88 -0.15
CA ILE A 199 -15.93 2.33 0.19
C ILE A 199 -16.73 3.34 1.01
N LYS A 200 -16.10 3.99 1.99
CA LYS A 200 -16.73 5.05 2.78
C LYS A 200 -17.19 6.20 1.90
N ASP A 201 -16.29 6.77 1.12
CA ASP A 201 -16.55 7.98 0.35
C ASP A 201 -17.51 7.72 -0.83
N SER A 202 -17.52 6.49 -1.37
CA SER A 202 -18.48 6.04 -2.39
C SER A 202 -19.93 5.94 -1.87
N ILE A 203 -20.10 5.77 -0.57
CA ILE A 203 -21.42 5.72 0.08
C ILE A 203 -21.81 7.12 0.58
N ASP A 204 -20.92 7.76 1.33
CA ASP A 204 -21.19 9.05 2.00
C ASP A 204 -21.45 10.18 1.01
N GLY A 205 -20.60 10.31 -0.03
CA GLY A 205 -20.72 11.36 -1.03
C GLY A 205 -22.04 11.36 -1.80
N PRO A 206 -22.41 10.27 -2.50
CA PRO A 206 -23.67 10.19 -3.24
C PRO A 206 -24.91 10.32 -2.35
N LEU A 207 -24.94 9.69 -1.19
CA LEU A 207 -26.09 9.77 -0.30
C LEU A 207 -26.31 11.19 0.23
N LYS A 208 -25.27 11.94 0.61
CA LYS A 208 -25.36 13.35 0.98
C LYS A 208 -25.88 14.19 -0.18
N ALA A 209 -25.32 13.99 -1.38
CA ALA A 209 -25.73 14.74 -2.55
C ALA A 209 -27.22 14.47 -2.91
N ILE A 210 -27.63 13.20 -2.94
CA ILE A 210 -29.01 12.81 -3.27
C ILE A 210 -29.97 13.31 -2.19
N GLY A 211 -29.66 13.13 -0.92
CA GLY A 211 -30.52 13.56 0.18
C GLY A 211 -30.71 15.07 0.22
N SER A 212 -29.62 15.83 0.04
CA SER A 212 -29.68 17.29 -0.01
C SER A 212 -30.37 17.82 -1.25
N PHE A 213 -30.14 17.18 -2.40
CA PHE A 213 -30.83 17.52 -3.65
C PHE A 213 -32.33 17.22 -3.56
N GLY A 214 -32.70 16.08 -2.98
CA GLY A 214 -34.10 15.74 -2.70
C GLY A 214 -34.79 16.75 -1.80
N TYR A 215 -34.08 17.28 -0.78
CA TYR A 215 -34.59 18.34 0.08
C TYR A 215 -34.83 19.66 -0.70
N ILE A 216 -33.88 20.03 -1.58
CA ILE A 216 -34.03 21.23 -2.45
C ILE A 216 -35.24 21.07 -3.38
N LEU A 217 -35.39 19.92 -4.03
CA LEU A 217 -36.53 19.64 -4.91
C LEU A 217 -37.87 19.66 -4.17
N TRP A 218 -37.91 19.12 -2.96
CA TRP A 218 -39.14 19.12 -2.15
C TRP A 218 -39.54 20.55 -1.72
N THR A 219 -38.54 21.36 -1.31
CA THR A 219 -38.80 22.70 -0.81
C THR A 219 -39.12 23.64 -1.98
N GLN A 220 -38.30 23.62 -3.06
CA GLN A 220 -38.46 24.49 -4.24
C GLN A 220 -37.86 23.79 -5.49
N TRP A 221 -38.72 23.21 -6.32
CA TRP A 221 -38.28 22.47 -7.51
C TRP A 221 -37.53 23.34 -8.55
N GLN A 222 -37.89 24.66 -8.65
CA GLN A 222 -37.21 25.59 -9.56
C GLN A 222 -35.71 25.76 -9.20
N LEU A 223 -35.40 25.81 -7.89
CA LEU A 223 -34.03 25.91 -7.39
C LEU A 223 -33.28 24.59 -7.58
N GLY A 224 -34.00 23.47 -7.48
CA GLY A 224 -33.45 22.15 -7.83
C GLY A 224 -33.06 22.07 -9.31
N ALA A 225 -33.90 22.52 -10.23
CA ALA A 225 -33.60 22.56 -11.65
C ALA A 225 -32.39 23.48 -11.96
N LEU A 226 -32.29 24.63 -11.29
CA LEU A 226 -31.14 25.53 -11.40
C LEU A 226 -29.84 24.86 -10.92
N THR A 227 -29.90 24.12 -9.83
CA THR A 227 -28.73 23.34 -9.31
C THR A 227 -28.25 22.33 -10.33
N LEU A 228 -29.16 21.61 -11.01
CA LEU A 228 -28.83 20.66 -12.07
C LEU A 228 -28.11 21.33 -13.26
N LEU A 229 -28.40 22.59 -13.57
CA LEU A 229 -27.75 23.30 -14.67
C LEU A 229 -26.26 23.54 -14.43
N PHE A 230 -25.82 23.69 -13.16
CA PHE A 230 -24.42 23.97 -12.81
C PHE A 230 -23.59 22.71 -12.60
N LEU A 231 -24.21 21.53 -12.37
CA LEU A 231 -23.49 20.27 -12.18
C LEU A 231 -22.66 19.82 -13.40
N PRO A 232 -23.20 19.80 -14.65
CA PRO A 232 -22.43 19.37 -15.81
C PRO A 232 -21.17 20.20 -16.09
N PRO A 233 -21.19 21.54 -16.09
CA PRO A 233 -19.97 22.34 -16.25
C PRO A 233 -18.91 22.04 -15.21
N MET A 234 -19.30 21.85 -13.97
CA MET A 234 -18.38 21.51 -12.87
C MET A 234 -17.75 20.13 -13.08
N VAL A 235 -18.55 19.11 -13.44
CA VAL A 235 -18.05 17.76 -13.70
C VAL A 235 -17.10 17.75 -14.92
N ILE A 236 -17.43 18.45 -15.99
CA ILE A 236 -16.57 18.57 -17.18
C ILE A 236 -15.24 19.24 -16.84
N ALA A 237 -15.27 20.34 -16.06
CA ALA A 237 -14.06 21.03 -15.61
C ALA A 237 -13.15 20.10 -14.79
N ILE A 238 -13.72 19.35 -13.84
CA ILE A 238 -12.99 18.39 -13.02
C ILE A 238 -12.39 17.27 -13.89
N GLN A 239 -13.18 16.62 -14.76
CA GLN A 239 -12.73 15.51 -15.58
C GLN A 239 -11.60 15.91 -16.55
N ARG A 240 -11.76 17.05 -17.26
CA ARG A 240 -10.73 17.54 -18.19
C ARG A 240 -9.40 17.86 -17.49
N ASN A 241 -9.48 18.47 -16.32
CA ASN A 241 -8.27 18.81 -15.56
C ASN A 241 -7.63 17.59 -14.91
N SER A 242 -8.43 16.66 -14.37
CA SER A 242 -7.94 15.41 -13.76
C SER A 242 -7.13 14.57 -14.75
N LYS A 243 -7.58 14.47 -16.02
CA LYS A 243 -6.84 13.73 -17.06
C LYS A 243 -5.46 14.36 -17.33
N LYS A 244 -5.39 15.70 -17.42
CA LYS A 244 -4.12 16.44 -17.60
C LYS A 244 -3.22 16.34 -16.38
N MET A 245 -3.79 16.31 -15.19
CA MET A 245 -3.07 16.19 -13.93
C MET A 245 -2.46 14.80 -13.75
N LYS A 246 -3.19 13.72 -14.12
CA LYS A 246 -2.67 12.35 -14.08
C LYS A 246 -1.39 12.21 -14.90
N SER A 247 -1.36 12.76 -16.13
CA SER A 247 -0.15 12.75 -16.97
C SER A 247 1.01 13.56 -16.36
N ALA A 248 0.72 14.74 -15.79
CA ALA A 248 1.76 15.54 -15.15
C ALA A 248 2.34 14.86 -13.91
N GLN A 249 1.50 14.22 -13.11
CA GLN A 249 1.91 13.48 -11.92
C GLN A 249 2.75 12.24 -12.26
N ALA A 250 2.41 11.54 -13.35
CA ALA A 250 3.20 10.42 -13.84
C ALA A 250 4.64 10.85 -14.21
N ASN A 251 4.80 12.01 -14.86
CA ASN A 251 6.12 12.55 -15.17
C ASN A 251 6.93 12.89 -13.91
N VAL A 252 6.28 13.47 -12.88
CA VAL A 252 6.93 13.75 -11.59
C VAL A 252 7.42 12.45 -10.94
N GLN A 253 6.59 11.40 -10.93
CA GLN A 253 6.96 10.10 -10.37
C GLN A 253 8.13 9.46 -11.11
N ASN A 254 8.16 9.57 -12.44
CA ASN A 254 9.27 9.06 -13.24
C ASN A 254 10.59 9.81 -12.96
N ASP A 255 10.56 11.15 -12.90
CA ASP A 255 11.73 11.94 -12.57
C ASP A 255 12.24 11.68 -11.14
N LEU A 256 11.33 11.47 -10.17
CA LEU A 256 11.68 11.06 -8.80
C LEU A 256 12.31 9.66 -8.76
N ALA A 257 11.83 8.73 -9.58
CA ALA A 257 12.40 7.38 -9.65
C ALA A 257 13.85 7.42 -10.15
N ILE A 258 14.15 8.25 -11.17
CA ILE A 258 15.51 8.46 -11.68
C ILE A 258 16.40 9.08 -10.59
N LEU A 259 15.91 10.12 -9.90
CA LEU A 259 16.63 10.79 -8.83
C LEU A 259 16.97 9.83 -7.67
N ASN A 260 16.01 9.03 -7.25
CA ASN A 260 16.21 8.01 -6.20
C ASN A 260 17.20 6.93 -6.64
N GLY A 261 17.15 6.52 -7.92
CA GLY A 261 18.10 5.58 -8.50
C GLY A 261 19.53 6.08 -8.39
N MET A 262 19.78 7.32 -8.82
CA MET A 262 21.11 7.96 -8.73
C MET A 262 21.56 8.11 -7.29
N THR A 263 20.66 8.48 -6.37
CA THR A 263 20.98 8.59 -4.94
C THR A 263 21.47 7.24 -4.38
N LEU A 264 20.75 6.16 -4.68
CA LEU A 264 21.11 4.82 -4.21
C LEU A 264 22.45 4.37 -4.80
N GLU A 265 22.68 4.59 -6.12
CA GLU A 265 23.91 4.26 -6.80
C GLU A 265 25.11 5.02 -6.20
N SER A 266 24.96 6.34 -5.96
CA SER A 266 26.00 7.16 -5.34
C SER A 266 26.34 6.70 -3.93
N LEU A 267 25.34 6.33 -3.13
CA LEU A 267 25.54 5.84 -1.77
C LEU A 267 26.22 4.46 -1.75
N GLN A 268 25.84 3.55 -2.64
CA GLN A 268 26.48 2.24 -2.77
C GLN A 268 27.91 2.38 -3.29
N GLY A 269 28.11 3.30 -4.23
CA GLY A 269 29.42 3.62 -4.82
C GLY A 269 30.26 4.63 -4.04
N THR A 270 29.88 5.03 -2.79
CA THR A 270 30.55 6.11 -2.04
C THR A 270 32.07 5.92 -1.95
N ARG A 271 32.53 4.68 -1.76
CA ARG A 271 33.99 4.39 -1.71
C ARG A 271 34.68 4.70 -3.03
N VAL A 272 34.02 4.44 -4.18
CA VAL A 272 34.54 4.77 -5.51
C VAL A 272 34.53 6.28 -5.73
N VAL A 273 33.41 6.95 -5.39
CA VAL A 273 33.32 8.42 -5.48
C VAL A 273 34.45 9.08 -4.70
N LYS A 274 34.72 8.64 -3.46
CA LYS A 274 35.80 9.13 -2.62
C LYS A 274 37.19 8.82 -3.16
N ALA A 275 37.41 7.60 -3.66
CA ALA A 275 38.69 7.18 -4.20
C ALA A 275 39.11 7.97 -5.44
N PHE A 276 38.15 8.40 -6.26
CA PHE A 276 38.41 9.17 -7.49
C PHE A 276 38.17 10.68 -7.33
N ALA A 277 37.89 11.18 -6.09
CA ALA A 277 37.58 12.59 -5.79
C ALA A 277 36.50 13.15 -6.76
N ALA A 278 35.45 12.36 -6.99
CA ALA A 278 34.41 12.66 -7.98
C ALA A 278 33.17 13.34 -7.36
N GLU A 279 33.28 13.89 -6.14
CA GLU A 279 32.18 14.47 -5.38
C GLU A 279 31.50 15.61 -6.16
N ASP A 280 32.29 16.57 -6.64
CA ASP A 280 31.76 17.75 -7.34
C ASP A 280 31.00 17.35 -8.63
N ARG A 281 31.51 16.36 -9.35
CA ARG A 281 30.83 15.83 -10.55
C ARG A 281 29.50 15.17 -10.20
N MET A 282 29.48 14.36 -9.16
CA MET A 282 28.24 13.69 -8.71
C MET A 282 27.22 14.70 -8.20
N GLU A 283 27.68 15.76 -7.50
CA GLU A 283 26.80 16.85 -7.03
C GLU A 283 26.19 17.60 -8.23
N GLU A 284 26.96 17.92 -9.25
CA GLU A 284 26.47 18.65 -10.42
C GLU A 284 25.43 17.82 -11.21
N GLU A 285 25.68 16.53 -11.40
CA GLU A 285 24.75 15.60 -12.05
C GLU A 285 23.46 15.46 -11.24
N TYR A 286 23.57 15.32 -9.92
CA TYR A 286 22.43 15.28 -9.01
C TYR A 286 21.63 16.58 -9.05
N ARG A 287 22.30 17.73 -9.04
CA ARG A 287 21.68 19.06 -9.16
C ARG A 287 20.86 19.20 -10.45
N GLY A 288 21.38 18.70 -11.56
CA GLY A 288 20.66 18.67 -12.85
C GLY A 288 19.36 17.85 -12.78
N LEU A 289 19.41 16.70 -12.13
CA LEU A 289 18.21 15.86 -11.94
C LEU A 289 17.18 16.50 -10.97
N VAL A 290 17.65 17.16 -9.91
CA VAL A 290 16.79 17.91 -8.97
C VAL A 290 16.08 19.03 -9.71
N GLU A 291 16.77 19.82 -10.55
CA GLU A 291 16.19 20.92 -11.31
C GLU A 291 15.14 20.43 -12.32
N LYS A 292 15.42 19.31 -12.98
CA LYS A 292 14.46 18.64 -13.86
C LYS A 292 13.21 18.20 -13.09
N THR A 293 13.39 17.57 -11.94
CA THR A 293 12.31 17.14 -11.06
C THR A 293 11.48 18.34 -10.57
N PHE A 294 12.15 19.41 -10.14
CA PHE A 294 11.51 20.68 -9.75
C PHE A 294 10.66 21.24 -10.89
N SER A 295 11.19 21.30 -12.11
CA SER A 295 10.43 21.80 -13.26
C SER A 295 9.18 20.95 -13.55
N SER A 296 9.24 19.65 -13.38
CA SER A 296 8.10 18.73 -13.54
C SER A 296 7.07 18.91 -12.41
N GLN A 297 7.54 19.09 -11.16
CA GLN A 297 6.67 19.42 -10.03
C GLN A 297 5.98 20.75 -10.23
N MET A 298 6.69 21.79 -10.72
CA MET A 298 6.09 23.09 -10.99
C MET A 298 5.04 23.03 -12.10
N ARG A 299 5.24 22.23 -13.15
CA ARG A 299 4.21 21.98 -14.17
C ARG A 299 2.95 21.30 -13.57
N ALA A 300 3.13 20.32 -12.71
CA ALA A 300 2.02 19.66 -12.01
C ALA A 300 1.32 20.61 -11.02
N ALA A 301 2.09 21.37 -10.22
CA ALA A 301 1.58 22.36 -9.27
C ALA A 301 0.76 23.46 -9.97
N ARG A 302 1.24 23.99 -11.11
CA ARG A 302 0.53 25.02 -11.90
C ARG A 302 -0.83 24.51 -12.38
N ARG A 303 -0.92 23.26 -12.79
CA ARG A 303 -2.20 22.63 -13.19
C ARG A 303 -3.14 22.43 -12.01
N ASN A 304 -2.60 22.00 -10.87
CA ASN A 304 -3.38 21.82 -9.65
C ASN A 304 -3.91 23.17 -9.11
N ALA A 305 -3.06 24.19 -9.12
CA ALA A 305 -3.42 25.54 -8.69
C ALA A 305 -4.55 26.17 -9.52
N THR A 306 -4.79 25.71 -10.74
CA THR A 306 -5.87 26.24 -11.61
C THR A 306 -7.22 25.57 -11.33
N LEU A 307 -7.24 24.30 -10.91
CA LEU A 307 -8.50 23.55 -10.75
C LEU A 307 -9.36 24.09 -9.62
N ARG A 308 -8.75 24.29 -8.45
CA ARG A 308 -9.48 24.70 -7.25
C ARG A 308 -10.16 26.06 -7.43
N PRO A 309 -9.48 27.14 -7.88
CA PRO A 309 -10.13 28.41 -8.13
C PRO A 309 -11.21 28.35 -9.23
N LEU A 310 -11.00 27.52 -10.26
CA LEU A 310 -12.02 27.35 -11.32
C LEU A 310 -13.31 26.72 -10.77
N VAL A 311 -13.19 25.70 -9.95
CA VAL A 311 -14.35 25.05 -9.30
C VAL A 311 -15.01 26.02 -8.31
N GLU A 312 -14.22 26.78 -7.54
CA GLU A 312 -14.72 27.80 -6.62
C GLU A 312 -15.45 28.90 -7.38
N MET A 313 -14.95 29.37 -8.54
CA MET A 313 -15.61 30.36 -9.38
C MET A 313 -16.94 29.84 -9.94
N ILE A 314 -16.98 28.61 -10.46
CA ILE A 314 -18.24 28.00 -10.93
C ILE A 314 -19.23 27.88 -9.76
N GLY A 315 -18.76 27.49 -8.58
CA GLY A 315 -19.57 27.42 -7.37
C GLY A 315 -20.09 28.78 -6.93
N ALA A 316 -19.28 29.81 -7.00
CA ALA A 316 -19.70 31.19 -6.71
C ALA A 316 -20.75 31.71 -7.71
N CYS A 317 -20.58 31.43 -9.00
CA CYS A 317 -21.60 31.74 -10.00
C CYS A 317 -22.93 31.00 -9.75
N ALA A 318 -22.83 29.72 -9.40
CA ALA A 318 -23.99 28.91 -9.02
C ALA A 318 -24.70 29.49 -7.79
N LEU A 319 -23.93 29.84 -6.75
CA LEU A 319 -24.46 30.44 -5.52
C LEU A 319 -25.13 31.81 -5.81
N ALA A 320 -24.48 32.66 -6.61
CA ALA A 320 -25.05 33.96 -6.99
C ALA A 320 -26.37 33.81 -7.77
N ALA A 321 -26.39 32.90 -8.76
CA ALA A 321 -27.61 32.59 -9.50
C ALA A 321 -28.71 32.02 -8.60
N PHE A 322 -28.33 31.15 -7.67
CA PHE A 322 -29.23 30.55 -6.69
C PHE A 322 -29.81 31.61 -5.74
N LEU A 323 -28.98 32.51 -5.20
CA LEU A 323 -29.42 33.62 -4.34
C LEU A 323 -30.34 34.58 -5.10
N TYR A 324 -30.01 34.91 -6.35
CA TYR A 324 -30.86 35.78 -7.18
C TYR A 324 -32.22 35.16 -7.45
N ALA A 325 -32.25 33.87 -7.86
CA ALA A 325 -33.50 33.14 -8.07
C ALA A 325 -34.31 32.99 -6.78
N SER A 326 -33.63 32.73 -5.66
CA SER A 326 -34.28 32.67 -4.32
C SER A 326 -34.86 33.99 -3.92
N GLY A 327 -34.16 35.10 -4.22
CA GLY A 327 -34.66 36.47 -3.99
C GLY A 327 -35.93 36.75 -4.80
N ILE A 328 -36.00 36.35 -6.06
CA ILE A 328 -37.22 36.48 -6.90
C ILE A 328 -38.37 35.65 -6.28
N LEU A 329 -38.11 34.42 -5.85
CA LEU A 329 -39.12 33.58 -5.23
C LEU A 329 -39.60 34.14 -3.90
N ALA A 330 -38.70 34.69 -3.09
CA ALA A 330 -39.03 35.36 -1.83
C ALA A 330 -39.85 36.64 -2.10
N PHE A 331 -39.49 37.41 -3.12
CA PHE A 331 -40.25 38.59 -3.53
C PHE A 331 -41.69 38.25 -3.91
N HIS A 332 -41.95 37.09 -4.52
CA HIS A 332 -43.30 36.61 -4.83
C HIS A 332 -43.99 35.91 -3.65
N GLY A 333 -43.40 35.91 -2.45
CA GLY A 333 -43.97 35.31 -1.25
C GLY A 333 -43.88 33.78 -1.19
N ASN A 334 -43.14 33.14 -2.12
CA ASN A 334 -43.06 31.69 -2.24
C ASN A 334 -41.89 31.08 -1.44
N LEU A 335 -41.09 31.88 -0.73
CA LEU A 335 -39.92 31.43 0.01
C LEU A 335 -39.74 32.26 1.29
N GLN A 336 -39.53 31.61 2.42
CA GLN A 336 -39.19 32.25 3.69
C GLN A 336 -37.68 32.39 3.84
N VAL A 337 -37.22 33.35 4.67
CA VAL A 337 -35.78 33.54 4.95
C VAL A 337 -35.13 32.27 5.53
N ALA A 338 -35.87 31.58 6.37
CA ALA A 338 -35.42 30.30 6.96
C ALA A 338 -35.17 29.21 5.88
N ASP A 339 -36.05 29.15 4.86
CA ASP A 339 -35.88 28.25 3.71
C ASP A 339 -34.64 28.60 2.90
N LEU A 340 -34.35 29.86 2.69
CA LEU A 340 -33.18 30.33 1.94
C LEU A 340 -31.87 29.83 2.58
N VAL A 341 -31.73 30.00 3.89
CA VAL A 341 -30.52 29.55 4.60
C VAL A 341 -30.39 28.04 4.59
N ALA A 342 -31.49 27.30 4.80
CA ALA A 342 -31.49 25.84 4.73
C ALA A 342 -31.10 25.32 3.33
N LEU A 343 -31.57 26.00 2.27
CA LEU A 343 -31.26 25.67 0.89
C LEU A 343 -29.78 25.95 0.55
N VAL A 344 -29.21 27.05 1.04
CA VAL A 344 -27.76 27.34 0.89
C VAL A 344 -26.92 26.30 1.61
N TYR A 345 -27.33 25.89 2.82
CA TYR A 345 -26.66 24.82 3.53
C TYR A 345 -26.78 23.48 2.78
N ALA A 346 -27.92 23.16 2.20
CA ALA A 346 -28.10 21.97 1.37
C ALA A 346 -27.18 21.96 0.14
N LEU A 347 -26.99 23.13 -0.50
CA LEU A 347 -26.00 23.30 -1.59
C LEU A 347 -24.57 23.03 -1.14
N ASP A 348 -24.17 23.48 0.06
CA ASP A 348 -22.83 23.18 0.58
C ASP A 348 -22.65 21.67 0.83
N VAL A 349 -23.65 21.00 1.36
CA VAL A 349 -23.62 19.52 1.55
C VAL A 349 -23.51 18.80 0.20
N ILE A 350 -24.17 19.26 -0.88
CA ILE A 350 -23.99 18.71 -2.24
C ILE A 350 -22.55 18.91 -2.71
N ASN A 351 -21.99 20.11 -2.52
CA ASN A 351 -20.60 20.39 -2.89
C ASN A 351 -19.60 19.51 -2.14
N GLN A 352 -19.82 19.24 -0.85
CA GLN A 352 -19.01 18.32 -0.07
C GLN A 352 -19.10 16.88 -0.63
N GLY A 353 -20.32 16.41 -0.93
CA GLY A 353 -20.56 15.10 -1.55
C GLY A 353 -19.85 14.97 -2.91
N SER A 354 -19.91 16.00 -3.74
CA SER A 354 -19.25 16.03 -5.06
C SER A 354 -17.72 15.96 -4.96
N ARG A 355 -17.12 16.64 -3.98
CA ARG A 355 -15.67 16.54 -3.71
C ARG A 355 -15.27 15.13 -3.30
N ASN A 356 -16.06 14.46 -2.47
CA ASN A 356 -15.80 13.08 -2.06
C ASN A 356 -15.85 12.11 -3.25
N ILE A 357 -16.83 12.26 -4.15
CA ILE A 357 -16.93 11.43 -5.38
C ILE A 357 -15.69 11.62 -6.27
N ALA A 358 -15.19 12.86 -6.41
CA ALA A 358 -13.99 13.14 -7.20
C ALA A 358 -12.73 12.47 -6.59
N SER A 359 -12.60 12.46 -5.26
CA SER A 359 -11.48 11.80 -4.57
C SER A 359 -11.52 10.29 -4.74
N VAL A 360 -12.69 9.67 -4.74
CA VAL A 360 -12.90 8.22 -4.93
C VAL A 360 -12.28 7.74 -6.23
N ASN A 361 -12.52 8.43 -7.35
CA ASN A 361 -12.00 8.02 -8.66
C ASN A 361 -10.47 8.01 -8.69
N ASN A 362 -9.84 8.97 -8.02
CA ASN A 362 -8.37 9.08 -7.97
C ASN A 362 -7.76 7.94 -7.12
N THR A 363 -8.35 7.70 -5.95
CA THR A 363 -7.90 6.63 -5.05
C THR A 363 -8.17 5.24 -5.64
N TYR A 364 -9.30 5.07 -6.36
CA TYR A 364 -9.61 3.83 -7.06
C TYR A 364 -8.56 3.47 -8.11
N ALA A 365 -8.13 4.44 -8.93
CA ALA A 365 -7.08 4.21 -9.92
C ALA A 365 -5.74 3.81 -9.29
N GLN A 366 -5.39 4.39 -8.13
CA GLN A 366 -4.18 4.01 -7.39
C GLN A 366 -4.28 2.60 -6.82
N VAL A 367 -5.42 2.25 -6.21
CA VAL A 367 -5.66 0.90 -5.66
C VAL A 367 -5.67 -0.13 -6.77
N GLN A 368 -6.26 0.17 -7.93
CA GLN A 368 -6.25 -0.72 -9.09
C GLN A 368 -4.81 -1.00 -9.56
N ALA A 369 -3.99 0.04 -9.73
CA ALA A 369 -2.60 -0.12 -10.16
C ALA A 369 -1.75 -0.89 -9.13
N ALA A 370 -1.96 -0.64 -7.83
CA ALA A 370 -1.29 -1.40 -6.76
C ALA A 370 -1.75 -2.87 -6.74
N SER A 371 -3.05 -3.13 -6.96
CA SER A 371 -3.59 -4.49 -7.07
C SER A 371 -2.96 -5.25 -8.22
N GLU A 372 -2.92 -4.63 -9.40
CA GLU A 372 -2.34 -5.25 -10.59
C GLU A 372 -0.89 -5.66 -10.34
N ARG A 373 -0.07 -4.80 -9.70
CA ARG A 373 1.30 -5.16 -9.33
C ARG A 373 1.36 -6.28 -8.29
N ILE A 374 0.57 -6.21 -7.22
CA ILE A 374 0.54 -7.23 -6.18
C ILE A 374 0.21 -8.61 -6.76
N TYR A 375 -0.78 -8.68 -7.65
CA TYR A 375 -1.19 -9.94 -8.27
C TYR A 375 -0.18 -10.40 -9.32
N SER A 376 0.09 -9.60 -10.34
CA SER A 376 0.96 -10.00 -11.46
C SER A 376 2.42 -10.22 -11.05
N GLU A 377 2.91 -9.46 -10.06
CA GLU A 377 4.31 -9.58 -9.65
C GLU A 377 4.54 -10.63 -8.56
N VAL A 378 3.55 -10.95 -7.71
CA VAL A 378 3.77 -11.86 -6.57
C VAL A 378 2.72 -12.97 -6.50
N LEU A 379 1.41 -12.65 -6.41
CA LEU A 379 0.40 -13.65 -6.07
C LEU A 379 0.13 -14.66 -7.20
N ASP A 380 0.13 -14.23 -8.46
CA ASP A 380 -0.14 -15.07 -9.62
C ASP A 380 1.12 -15.81 -10.12
N VAL A 381 2.30 -15.46 -9.58
CA VAL A 381 3.53 -16.19 -9.91
C VAL A 381 3.43 -17.62 -9.36
N PRO A 382 3.69 -18.64 -10.18
CA PRO A 382 3.70 -20.03 -9.73
C PRO A 382 4.69 -20.23 -8.57
N GLU A 383 4.28 -21.00 -7.57
CA GLU A 383 5.19 -21.40 -6.49
C GLU A 383 6.18 -22.45 -6.99
N GLU A 384 7.32 -22.52 -6.31
CA GLU A 384 8.25 -23.63 -6.51
C GLU A 384 7.49 -24.96 -6.25
N HIS A 385 7.82 -26.00 -6.98
CA HIS A 385 7.13 -27.30 -6.96
C HIS A 385 7.13 -27.96 -5.54
N HIS A 386 6.42 -27.34 -4.60
CA HIS A 386 6.26 -27.88 -3.25
C HIS A 386 5.22 -29.00 -3.17
N GLU A 387 4.33 -29.11 -4.14
CA GLU A 387 3.26 -30.08 -4.18
C GLU A 387 3.44 -31.07 -5.33
N SER A 388 4.45 -31.91 -5.29
CA SER A 388 4.37 -33.17 -6.00
C SER A 388 3.47 -34.11 -5.16
N LEU A 389 2.18 -34.11 -5.47
CA LEU A 389 1.24 -35.11 -4.96
C LEU A 389 1.83 -36.51 -5.25
N GLY A 390 2.25 -37.24 -4.20
CA GLY A 390 2.89 -38.54 -4.33
C GLY A 390 4.41 -38.52 -4.45
N ALA A 391 5.09 -37.41 -4.06
CA ALA A 391 6.54 -37.34 -4.02
C ALA A 391 7.15 -38.46 -3.16
N LYS A 392 8.14 -39.12 -3.73
CA LYS A 392 8.84 -40.24 -3.08
C LYS A 392 9.81 -39.70 -2.02
N THR A 393 9.99 -40.50 -0.95
CA THR A 393 11.07 -40.35 0.01
C THR A 393 11.80 -41.67 0.15
N LEU A 394 13.11 -41.65 0.37
CA LEU A 394 13.91 -42.87 0.54
C LEU A 394 14.13 -43.10 2.04
N ALA A 395 13.90 -44.34 2.49
CA ALA A 395 14.04 -44.71 3.91
C ALA A 395 15.49 -44.65 4.39
N THR A 396 16.45 -45.06 3.55
CA THR A 396 17.89 -45.11 3.84
C THR A 396 18.70 -44.53 2.69
N PRO A 397 18.78 -43.19 2.60
CA PRO A 397 19.54 -42.56 1.54
C PRO A 397 21.04 -42.83 1.72
N LYS A 398 21.72 -43.17 0.61
CA LYS A 398 23.16 -43.41 0.55
C LYS A 398 23.93 -42.21 -0.01
N GLY A 399 23.25 -41.37 -0.79
CA GLY A 399 23.84 -40.16 -1.40
C GLY A 399 24.58 -40.44 -2.71
N ARG A 400 24.19 -41.46 -3.48
CA ARG A 400 24.68 -41.64 -4.85
C ARG A 400 24.01 -40.65 -5.79
N ILE A 401 24.82 -39.87 -6.50
CA ILE A 401 24.34 -38.88 -7.47
C ILE A 401 24.75 -39.32 -8.87
N GLU A 402 23.81 -39.23 -9.83
CA GLU A 402 24.09 -39.57 -11.21
C GLU A 402 23.44 -38.53 -12.16
N PHE A 403 24.25 -37.91 -13.01
CA PHE A 403 23.83 -37.05 -14.09
C PHE A 403 23.88 -37.84 -15.40
N GLN A 404 22.72 -37.92 -16.08
CA GLN A 404 22.60 -38.69 -17.34
C GLN A 404 22.15 -37.74 -18.45
N GLY A 405 23.08 -37.33 -19.33
CA GLY A 405 22.81 -36.50 -20.47
C GLY A 405 22.21 -35.13 -20.13
N VAL A 406 22.59 -34.54 -19.02
CA VAL A 406 21.97 -33.33 -18.49
C VAL A 406 22.40 -32.10 -19.29
N SER A 407 21.41 -31.43 -19.90
CA SER A 407 21.54 -30.11 -20.50
C SER A 407 20.68 -29.09 -19.76
N PHE A 408 21.15 -27.84 -19.67
CA PHE A 408 20.40 -26.80 -19.01
C PHE A 408 20.71 -25.41 -19.59
N ALA A 409 19.64 -24.62 -19.81
CA ALA A 409 19.71 -23.20 -20.12
C ALA A 409 18.92 -22.37 -19.11
N TYR A 410 19.47 -21.23 -18.68
CA TYR A 410 18.78 -20.31 -17.81
C TYR A 410 17.58 -19.65 -18.52
N PRO A 411 16.60 -19.06 -17.79
CA PRO A 411 15.43 -18.40 -18.40
C PRO A 411 15.76 -17.24 -19.35
N ASP A 412 16.95 -16.66 -19.25
CA ASP A 412 17.47 -15.63 -20.16
C ASP A 412 18.02 -16.18 -21.50
N GLY A 413 17.99 -17.51 -21.66
CA GLY A 413 18.49 -18.21 -22.85
C GLY A 413 19.98 -18.59 -22.78
N THR A 414 20.69 -18.28 -21.70
CA THR A 414 22.10 -18.63 -21.53
C THR A 414 22.25 -20.14 -21.34
N GLN A 415 22.88 -20.82 -22.29
CA GLN A 415 23.22 -22.26 -22.19
C GLN A 415 24.34 -22.44 -21.16
N ALA A 416 24.06 -23.20 -20.09
CA ALA A 416 24.99 -23.38 -18.97
C ALA A 416 25.59 -24.78 -18.91
N LEU A 417 24.84 -25.81 -19.30
CA LEU A 417 25.33 -27.21 -19.36
C LEU A 417 24.85 -27.88 -20.65
N GLU A 418 25.71 -28.74 -21.21
CA GLU A 418 25.43 -29.50 -22.43
C GLU A 418 25.82 -30.97 -22.23
N LYS A 419 24.83 -31.88 -22.23
CA LYS A 419 24.98 -33.36 -22.17
C LYS A 419 25.95 -33.86 -21.10
N VAL A 420 25.88 -33.26 -19.91
CA VAL A 420 26.74 -33.61 -18.78
C VAL A 420 26.43 -35.03 -18.25
N ASN A 421 27.46 -35.88 -18.11
CA ASN A 421 27.36 -37.23 -17.62
C ASN A 421 28.44 -37.50 -16.56
N PHE A 422 28.04 -37.82 -15.33
CA PHE A 422 28.97 -38.30 -14.28
C PHE A 422 28.25 -39.03 -13.18
N VAL A 423 29.01 -39.77 -12.38
CA VAL A 423 28.51 -40.42 -11.18
C VAL A 423 29.40 -40.03 -10.00
N LEU A 424 28.75 -39.68 -8.88
CA LEU A 424 29.35 -39.51 -7.56
C LEU A 424 28.88 -40.69 -6.69
N GLU A 425 29.81 -41.54 -6.32
CA GLU A 425 29.54 -42.73 -5.50
C GLU A 425 29.40 -42.35 -4.03
N PRO A 426 28.62 -43.12 -3.24
CA PRO A 426 28.46 -42.88 -1.81
C PRO A 426 29.80 -42.92 -1.06
N GLY A 427 30.01 -41.93 -0.18
CA GLY A 427 31.20 -41.82 0.65
C GLY A 427 32.46 -41.38 -0.09
N THR A 428 32.34 -40.90 -1.34
CA THR A 428 33.47 -40.39 -2.11
C THR A 428 33.36 -38.87 -2.29
N SER A 429 34.48 -38.23 -2.60
CA SER A 429 34.59 -36.80 -2.87
C SER A 429 34.78 -36.51 -4.37
N LEU A 430 34.02 -35.55 -4.92
CA LEU A 430 34.09 -35.13 -6.31
C LEU A 430 34.34 -33.62 -6.41
N ALA A 431 35.44 -33.24 -7.07
CA ALA A 431 35.78 -31.87 -7.31
C ALA A 431 35.31 -31.40 -8.69
N LEU A 432 34.65 -30.24 -8.77
CA LEU A 432 34.35 -29.52 -10.02
C LEU A 432 35.41 -28.45 -10.25
N VAL A 433 36.11 -28.53 -11.36
CA VAL A 433 37.18 -27.59 -11.75
C VAL A 433 36.90 -27.02 -13.13
N GLY A 434 37.27 -25.78 -13.38
CA GLY A 434 37.09 -25.11 -14.67
C GLY A 434 37.04 -23.59 -14.53
N PRO A 435 37.12 -22.83 -15.64
CA PRO A 435 37.06 -21.38 -15.63
C PRO A 435 35.72 -20.85 -15.12
N SER A 436 35.64 -19.56 -14.80
CA SER A 436 34.36 -18.92 -14.48
C SER A 436 33.38 -19.07 -15.64
N GLY A 437 32.10 -19.25 -15.32
CA GLY A 437 31.08 -19.50 -16.35
C GLY A 437 31.12 -20.90 -17.00
N ALA A 438 31.97 -21.84 -16.52
CA ALA A 438 32.00 -23.21 -17.04
C ALA A 438 30.79 -24.08 -16.70
N GLY A 439 29.89 -23.63 -15.83
CA GLY A 439 28.69 -24.39 -15.42
C GLY A 439 28.80 -25.07 -14.03
N LYS A 440 29.86 -24.81 -13.27
CA LYS A 440 30.10 -25.46 -11.96
C LYS A 440 28.97 -25.18 -10.95
N SER A 441 28.61 -23.92 -10.74
CA SER A 441 27.54 -23.53 -9.82
C SER A 441 26.15 -23.97 -10.32
N THR A 442 25.99 -24.09 -11.66
CA THR A 442 24.76 -24.62 -12.26
C THR A 442 24.53 -26.10 -11.89
N ILE A 443 25.58 -26.91 -11.79
CA ILE A 443 25.47 -28.29 -11.30
C ILE A 443 24.95 -28.31 -9.86
N ALA A 444 25.46 -27.41 -9.00
CA ALA A 444 24.99 -27.25 -7.62
C ALA A 444 23.51 -26.81 -7.55
N ASP A 445 23.11 -25.81 -8.36
CA ASP A 445 21.75 -25.32 -8.43
C ASP A 445 20.76 -26.39 -8.89
N LEU A 446 21.12 -27.19 -9.88
CA LEU A 446 20.31 -28.31 -10.37
C LEU A 446 20.20 -29.43 -9.33
N LEU A 447 21.26 -29.72 -8.59
CA LEU A 447 21.24 -30.73 -7.54
C LEU A 447 20.33 -30.32 -6.37
N LEU A 448 20.29 -29.02 -6.03
CA LEU A 448 19.35 -28.46 -5.06
C LEU A 448 17.92 -28.29 -5.61
N ARG A 449 17.76 -28.62 -6.90
CA ARG A 449 16.52 -28.45 -7.63
C ARG A 449 15.99 -27.01 -7.51
N PHE A 450 16.89 -26.02 -7.63
CA PHE A 450 16.50 -24.62 -7.85
C PHE A 450 15.99 -24.40 -9.27
N TYR A 451 16.43 -25.27 -10.18
CA TYR A 451 15.98 -25.41 -11.56
C TYR A 451 15.85 -26.90 -11.89
N ASP A 452 14.97 -27.22 -12.82
CA ASP A 452 14.91 -28.57 -13.41
C ASP A 452 15.75 -28.58 -14.71
N PRO A 453 16.42 -29.70 -15.06
CA PRO A 453 17.21 -29.81 -16.28
C PRO A 453 16.31 -29.65 -17.52
N SER A 454 16.84 -29.00 -18.58
CA SER A 454 16.14 -28.86 -19.85
C SER A 454 16.05 -30.19 -20.59
N GLU A 455 17.11 -31.00 -20.52
CA GLU A 455 17.20 -32.36 -21.08
C GLU A 455 17.97 -33.25 -20.11
N GLY A 456 17.76 -34.57 -20.21
CA GLY A 456 18.37 -35.56 -19.35
C GLY A 456 17.72 -35.71 -17.98
N VAL A 457 18.37 -36.44 -17.12
CA VAL A 457 17.88 -36.76 -15.76
C VAL A 457 19.00 -36.68 -14.73
N ILE A 458 18.63 -36.28 -13.51
CA ILE A 458 19.51 -36.28 -12.34
C ILE A 458 18.91 -37.30 -11.35
N LEU A 459 19.67 -38.29 -11.00
CA LEU A 459 19.23 -39.33 -10.07
C LEU A 459 19.89 -39.16 -8.71
N PHE A 460 19.09 -39.25 -7.65
CA PHE A 460 19.54 -39.40 -6.27
C PHE A 460 19.19 -40.82 -5.81
N ASP A 461 20.21 -41.63 -5.54
CA ASP A 461 20.08 -43.09 -5.21
C ASP A 461 19.21 -43.85 -6.23
N GLY A 462 19.34 -43.51 -7.54
CA GLY A 462 18.61 -44.17 -8.63
C GLY A 462 17.20 -43.68 -8.87
N VAL A 463 16.73 -42.65 -8.13
CA VAL A 463 15.42 -42.03 -8.31
C VAL A 463 15.61 -40.60 -8.90
N ASP A 464 14.83 -40.27 -9.93
CA ASP A 464 14.85 -38.92 -10.50
C ASP A 464 14.48 -37.87 -9.41
N ILE A 465 15.31 -36.83 -9.27
CA ILE A 465 15.09 -35.79 -8.26
C ILE A 465 13.75 -35.06 -8.43
N ARG A 466 13.15 -35.08 -9.63
CA ARG A 466 11.83 -34.53 -9.92
C ARG A 466 10.68 -35.34 -9.28
N GLU A 467 10.91 -36.60 -9.00
CA GLU A 467 9.95 -37.49 -8.34
C GLU A 467 10.07 -37.47 -6.81
N LEU A 468 11.15 -36.90 -6.28
CA LEU A 468 11.39 -36.84 -4.84
C LEU A 468 10.66 -35.63 -4.22
N ASP A 469 10.23 -35.79 -2.96
CA ASP A 469 9.77 -34.63 -2.16
C ASP A 469 10.90 -33.62 -2.03
N LEU A 470 10.64 -32.38 -2.44
CA LEU A 470 11.67 -31.35 -2.51
C LEU A 470 12.24 -30.99 -1.13
N ALA A 471 11.38 -30.94 -0.11
CA ALA A 471 11.81 -30.63 1.24
C ALA A 471 12.65 -31.78 1.81
N TRP A 472 12.29 -33.02 1.48
CA TRP A 472 13.07 -34.21 1.85
C TRP A 472 14.42 -34.22 1.13
N LEU A 473 14.47 -34.00 -0.19
CA LEU A 473 15.71 -33.93 -0.98
C LEU A 473 16.67 -32.90 -0.39
N ARG A 474 16.20 -31.66 -0.17
CA ARG A 474 17.02 -30.58 0.41
C ARG A 474 17.45 -30.86 1.85
N LYS A 475 16.73 -31.72 2.60
CA LYS A 475 17.18 -32.18 3.92
C LYS A 475 18.36 -33.16 3.83
N GLN A 476 18.51 -33.88 2.72
CA GLN A 476 19.64 -34.79 2.52
C GLN A 476 20.93 -34.08 2.12
N ILE A 477 20.84 -32.81 1.70
CA ILE A 477 21.96 -32.03 1.18
C ILE A 477 22.35 -30.94 2.19
N GLY A 478 23.56 -30.99 2.70
CA GLY A 478 24.16 -29.89 3.47
C GLY A 478 24.89 -28.95 2.54
N VAL A 479 24.57 -27.65 2.55
CA VAL A 479 25.14 -26.67 1.64
C VAL A 479 26.01 -25.66 2.39
N VAL A 480 27.23 -25.46 1.91
CA VAL A 480 28.12 -24.37 2.33
C VAL A 480 28.34 -23.48 1.11
N PRO A 481 27.68 -22.31 1.02
CA PRO A 481 27.77 -21.44 -0.14
C PRO A 481 29.07 -20.65 -0.17
N GLN A 482 29.45 -20.16 -1.35
CA GLN A 482 30.62 -19.31 -1.58
C GLN A 482 30.58 -18.04 -0.72
N GLN A 483 29.46 -17.30 -0.76
CA GLN A 483 29.24 -16.16 0.10
C GLN A 483 28.39 -16.55 1.31
N THR A 484 29.05 -16.58 2.47
CA THR A 484 28.40 -16.95 3.71
C THR A 484 27.47 -15.84 4.19
N PHE A 485 26.19 -16.12 4.19
CA PHE A 485 25.17 -15.26 4.78
C PHE A 485 24.75 -15.74 6.16
N LEU A 486 24.88 -14.86 7.17
CA LEU A 486 24.37 -15.11 8.52
C LEU A 486 23.24 -14.13 8.82
N PHE A 487 22.18 -14.64 9.43
CA PHE A 487 21.08 -13.81 9.88
C PHE A 487 21.42 -13.13 11.20
N ALA A 488 20.90 -11.94 11.42
CA ALA A 488 20.97 -11.28 12.72
C ALA A 488 20.29 -12.17 13.79
N GLY A 489 20.97 -12.40 14.89
CA GLY A 489 20.56 -13.32 15.95
C GLY A 489 21.76 -13.96 16.62
N THR A 490 21.56 -15.04 17.36
CA THR A 490 22.68 -15.74 18.03
C THR A 490 23.43 -16.67 17.09
N ILE A 491 24.65 -17.09 17.47
CA ILE A 491 25.39 -18.16 16.78
C ILE A 491 24.54 -19.44 16.77
N ALA A 492 23.93 -19.79 17.91
CA ALA A 492 23.03 -20.94 18.01
C ALA A 492 21.86 -20.88 17.06
N ASP A 493 21.21 -19.70 16.89
CA ASP A 493 20.08 -19.53 15.97
C ASP A 493 20.51 -19.74 14.52
N ASN A 494 21.69 -19.25 14.16
CA ASN A 494 22.24 -19.45 12.83
C ASN A 494 22.57 -20.92 12.54
N ILE A 495 23.11 -21.67 13.48
CA ILE A 495 23.35 -23.11 13.31
C ILE A 495 22.01 -23.88 13.30
N ARG A 496 21.07 -23.53 14.19
CA ARG A 496 19.73 -24.14 14.28
C ARG A 496 18.91 -23.97 13.00
N MET A 497 19.19 -22.95 12.19
CA MET A 497 18.53 -22.81 10.88
C MET A 497 18.72 -24.05 10.00
N GLY A 498 19.82 -24.77 10.14
CA GLY A 498 20.02 -26.08 9.50
C GLY A 498 19.00 -27.13 9.94
N LYS A 499 18.69 -27.19 11.23
CA LYS A 499 17.73 -28.11 11.86
C LYS A 499 16.98 -27.38 12.97
N PRO A 500 15.73 -26.90 12.71
CA PRO A 500 14.99 -26.03 13.66
C PRO A 500 14.75 -26.65 15.04
N ASP A 501 14.67 -27.96 15.12
CA ASP A 501 14.46 -28.74 16.33
C ASP A 501 15.78 -29.24 16.96
N ALA A 502 16.95 -28.73 16.51
CA ALA A 502 18.24 -29.14 17.05
C ALA A 502 18.37 -28.78 18.54
N SER A 503 18.78 -29.76 19.33
CA SER A 503 19.13 -29.55 20.73
C SER A 503 20.45 -28.79 20.89
N ALA A 504 20.70 -28.23 22.07
CA ALA A 504 21.96 -27.54 22.36
C ALA A 504 23.18 -28.46 22.14
N ALA A 505 23.06 -29.74 22.49
CA ALA A 505 24.12 -30.72 22.28
C ALA A 505 24.40 -30.99 20.80
N GLU A 506 23.36 -31.04 19.94
CA GLU A 506 23.53 -31.20 18.49
C GLU A 506 24.17 -29.98 17.85
N ILE A 507 23.84 -28.78 18.35
CA ILE A 507 24.47 -27.53 17.90
C ILE A 507 25.94 -27.51 18.25
N GLU A 508 26.30 -27.93 19.48
CA GLU A 508 27.67 -28.01 19.95
C GLU A 508 28.46 -29.06 19.18
N GLU A 509 27.89 -30.28 18.96
CA GLU A 509 28.49 -31.32 18.13
C GLU A 509 28.81 -30.80 16.72
N ALA A 510 27.86 -30.12 16.08
CA ALA A 510 28.07 -29.56 14.75
C ALA A 510 29.10 -28.42 14.74
N ALA A 511 29.15 -27.62 15.79
CA ALA A 511 30.14 -26.55 15.93
C ALA A 511 31.55 -27.09 16.16
N ILE A 512 31.70 -28.17 16.94
CA ILE A 512 32.98 -28.87 17.14
C ILE A 512 33.46 -29.43 15.79
N ALA A 513 32.59 -30.16 15.07
CA ALA A 513 32.93 -30.74 13.77
C ALA A 513 33.29 -29.66 12.71
N ALA A 514 32.78 -28.44 12.83
CA ALA A 514 33.12 -27.30 11.99
C ALA A 514 34.31 -26.48 12.51
N HIS A 515 34.97 -26.88 13.56
CA HIS A 515 36.00 -26.12 14.29
C HIS A 515 35.55 -24.73 14.74
N ALA A 516 34.23 -24.52 14.89
CA ALA A 516 33.66 -23.28 15.33
C ALA A 516 33.75 -23.10 16.87
N SER A 517 33.74 -24.17 17.63
CA SER A 517 33.88 -24.14 19.10
C SER A 517 35.12 -23.36 19.56
N VAL A 518 36.23 -23.47 18.82
CA VAL A 518 37.51 -22.80 19.14
C VAL A 518 37.35 -21.28 19.33
N PHE A 519 36.59 -20.61 18.46
CA PHE A 519 36.35 -19.16 18.61
C PHE A 519 35.11 -18.86 19.46
N VAL A 520 34.08 -19.72 19.41
CA VAL A 520 32.85 -19.54 20.21
C VAL A 520 33.16 -19.53 21.70
N ASP A 521 34.10 -20.39 22.15
CA ASP A 521 34.53 -20.47 23.56
C ASP A 521 35.31 -19.24 24.02
N THR A 522 35.75 -18.36 23.11
CA THR A 522 36.38 -17.08 23.46
C THR A 522 35.38 -15.96 23.81
N TYR A 523 34.12 -16.13 23.42
CA TYR A 523 33.06 -15.18 23.78
C TYR A 523 32.44 -15.55 25.14
N GLU A 524 32.14 -14.55 25.98
CA GLU A 524 31.50 -14.76 27.29
C GLU A 524 30.12 -15.41 27.12
N GLU A 525 29.35 -14.99 26.09
CA GLU A 525 28.01 -15.47 25.78
C GLU A 525 28.03 -16.79 25.00
N LYS A 526 29.19 -17.28 24.57
CA LYS A 526 29.37 -18.48 23.78
C LYS A 526 28.41 -18.56 22.59
N TYR A 527 27.60 -19.62 22.48
CA TYR A 527 26.61 -19.81 21.42
C TYR A 527 25.48 -18.77 21.42
N ASN A 528 25.29 -18.01 22.51
CA ASN A 528 24.33 -16.92 22.62
C ASN A 528 24.91 -15.57 22.17
N TYR A 529 26.17 -15.52 21.72
CA TYR A 529 26.76 -14.31 21.16
C TYR A 529 25.93 -13.78 19.99
N LEU A 530 25.57 -12.48 20.03
CA LEU A 530 24.71 -11.83 19.05
C LEU A 530 25.51 -11.41 17.81
N ILE A 531 25.11 -11.94 16.68
CA ILE A 531 25.64 -11.60 15.35
C ILE A 531 24.79 -10.46 14.77
N GLY A 532 25.45 -9.40 14.29
CA GLY A 532 24.79 -8.31 13.55
C GLY A 532 24.33 -8.71 12.15
N GLU A 533 23.76 -7.74 11.42
CA GLU A 533 23.32 -7.94 10.04
C GLU A 533 24.47 -8.46 9.17
N GLN A 534 24.17 -9.42 8.30
CA GLN A 534 25.13 -10.08 7.38
C GLN A 534 26.38 -10.67 8.06
N GLY A 535 26.29 -11.04 9.32
CA GLY A 535 27.42 -11.62 10.05
C GLY A 535 28.32 -10.57 10.69
N GLY A 536 27.84 -9.34 10.90
CA GLY A 536 28.58 -8.28 11.61
C GLY A 536 29.04 -8.75 12.98
N GLY A 537 30.31 -8.48 13.32
CA GLY A 537 30.96 -8.90 14.56
C GLY A 537 31.82 -10.17 14.45
N LEU A 538 31.70 -10.94 13.35
CA LEU A 538 32.52 -12.13 13.08
C LEU A 538 33.52 -11.87 11.93
N SER A 539 34.70 -12.46 12.03
CA SER A 539 35.65 -12.53 10.91
C SER A 539 35.12 -13.41 9.77
N GLY A 540 35.70 -13.33 8.57
CA GLY A 540 35.33 -14.17 7.44
C GLY A 540 35.38 -15.67 7.74
N GLY A 541 36.46 -16.12 8.38
CA GLY A 541 36.66 -17.51 8.78
C GLY A 541 35.68 -17.99 9.85
N GLU A 542 35.31 -17.14 10.80
CA GLU A 542 34.30 -17.46 11.82
C GLU A 542 32.92 -17.62 11.19
N ARG A 543 32.53 -16.67 10.29
CA ARG A 543 31.28 -16.80 9.52
C ARG A 543 31.23 -18.13 8.76
N GLN A 544 32.33 -18.48 8.09
CA GLN A 544 32.40 -19.71 7.30
C GLN A 544 32.23 -20.96 8.18
N ARG A 545 32.89 -21.02 9.35
CA ARG A 545 32.75 -22.15 10.30
C ARG A 545 31.32 -22.26 10.85
N VAL A 546 30.63 -21.13 11.10
CA VAL A 546 29.22 -21.16 11.49
C VAL A 546 28.35 -21.71 10.35
N ALA A 547 28.62 -21.36 9.08
CA ALA A 547 27.89 -21.92 7.94
C ALA A 547 28.15 -23.41 7.74
N ILE A 548 29.38 -23.87 7.96
CA ILE A 548 29.71 -25.30 7.96
C ILE A 548 28.94 -26.02 9.09
N ALA A 549 28.93 -25.49 10.31
CA ALA A 549 28.15 -26.04 11.41
C ALA A 549 26.64 -26.09 11.10
N ARG A 550 26.09 -25.06 10.44
CA ARG A 550 24.72 -25.02 9.94
C ARG A 550 24.42 -26.15 8.95
N ALA A 551 25.36 -26.46 8.05
CA ALA A 551 25.21 -27.55 7.10
C ALA A 551 25.28 -28.93 7.80
N LEU A 552 26.16 -29.09 8.81
CA LEU A 552 26.43 -30.33 9.50
C LEU A 552 25.39 -30.72 10.53
N VAL A 553 24.72 -29.77 11.18
CA VAL A 553 23.73 -30.07 12.25
C VAL A 553 22.58 -30.96 11.76
N ARG A 554 22.32 -30.96 10.44
CA ARG A 554 21.35 -31.85 9.78
C ARG A 554 21.81 -33.30 9.66
N LYS A 555 23.11 -33.57 9.82
CA LYS A 555 23.75 -34.87 9.48
C LYS A 555 23.39 -35.29 8.04
N PRO A 556 23.68 -34.44 7.03
CA PRO A 556 23.25 -34.66 5.65
C PRO A 556 23.96 -35.89 5.06
N THR A 557 23.31 -36.52 4.08
CA THR A 557 23.87 -37.66 3.33
C THR A 557 24.87 -37.18 2.27
N LEU A 558 24.62 -36.01 1.67
CA LEU A 558 25.47 -35.36 0.68
C LEU A 558 25.88 -33.97 1.17
N LEU A 559 27.17 -33.66 1.05
CA LEU A 559 27.68 -32.31 1.32
C LEU A 559 28.01 -31.61 0.01
N LEU A 560 27.48 -30.40 -0.16
CA LEU A 560 27.74 -29.53 -1.29
C LEU A 560 28.51 -28.29 -0.82
N LEU A 561 29.76 -28.15 -1.28
CA LEU A 561 30.63 -27.06 -0.88
C LEU A 561 30.92 -26.18 -2.09
N ASP A 562 30.57 -24.90 -2.02
CA ASP A 562 30.91 -23.92 -3.05
C ASP A 562 31.98 -22.97 -2.50
N GLU A 563 33.24 -23.14 -2.98
CA GLU A 563 34.39 -22.26 -2.69
C GLU A 563 34.55 -21.84 -1.20
N ALA A 564 34.57 -22.81 -0.29
CA ALA A 564 34.52 -22.56 1.14
C ALA A 564 35.75 -21.81 1.75
N THR A 565 36.75 -21.36 0.96
CA THR A 565 38.03 -20.80 1.49
C THR A 565 38.53 -19.52 0.81
N SER A 566 37.85 -18.96 -0.17
CA SER A 566 38.40 -17.92 -1.07
C SER A 566 38.64 -16.54 -0.44
N ALA A 567 38.02 -16.22 0.69
CA ALA A 567 38.10 -14.88 1.31
C ALA A 567 38.69 -14.88 2.72
N LEU A 568 39.52 -15.89 3.06
CA LEU A 568 40.04 -16.10 4.40
C LEU A 568 41.51 -15.70 4.54
N ASP A 569 41.89 -15.21 5.71
CA ASP A 569 43.28 -15.10 6.11
C ASP A 569 43.94 -16.48 6.28
N ALA A 570 45.23 -16.57 6.14
CA ALA A 570 45.98 -17.86 6.12
C ALA A 570 45.73 -18.76 7.35
N THR A 571 45.52 -18.15 8.52
CA THR A 571 45.27 -18.91 9.76
C THR A 571 43.85 -19.49 9.77
N SER A 572 42.86 -18.69 9.41
CA SER A 572 41.45 -19.11 9.29
C SER A 572 41.26 -20.10 8.17
N GLU A 573 41.95 -19.93 7.04
CA GLU A 573 41.95 -20.85 5.91
C GLU A 573 42.44 -22.25 6.31
N LYS A 574 43.53 -22.34 7.07
CA LYS A 574 44.05 -23.63 7.55
C LYS A 574 43.04 -24.36 8.41
N ALA A 575 42.43 -23.68 9.39
CA ALA A 575 41.43 -24.27 10.26
C ALA A 575 40.17 -24.73 9.53
N VAL A 576 39.69 -23.96 8.55
CA VAL A 576 38.54 -24.31 7.69
C VAL A 576 38.90 -25.50 6.80
N THR A 577 40.09 -25.52 6.23
CA THR A 577 40.55 -26.63 5.36
C THR A 577 40.68 -27.93 6.13
N GLU A 578 41.25 -27.89 7.33
CA GLU A 578 41.36 -29.06 8.20
C GLU A 578 39.96 -29.62 8.57
N ALA A 579 39.01 -28.75 8.96
CA ALA A 579 37.63 -29.16 9.22
C ALA A 579 36.98 -29.81 7.99
N LEU A 580 37.15 -29.20 6.80
CA LEU A 580 36.59 -29.75 5.57
C LEU A 580 37.21 -31.08 5.17
N ASP A 581 38.52 -31.26 5.34
CA ASP A 581 39.22 -32.54 5.04
C ASP A 581 38.68 -33.67 5.92
N GLU A 582 38.49 -33.44 7.22
CA GLU A 582 37.91 -34.43 8.15
C GLU A 582 36.47 -34.81 7.76
N ILE A 583 35.66 -33.82 7.36
CA ILE A 583 34.27 -34.02 6.99
C ILE A 583 34.15 -34.78 5.66
N MET A 584 35.01 -34.45 4.65
CA MET A 584 35.02 -35.10 3.35
C MET A 584 35.37 -36.58 3.39
N GLN A 585 36.25 -37.01 4.31
CA GLN A 585 36.63 -38.43 4.46
C GLN A 585 35.50 -39.34 4.93
N GLN A 586 34.44 -38.77 5.51
CA GLN A 586 33.36 -39.53 6.13
C GLN A 586 32.04 -39.46 5.37
N ARG A 587 31.93 -38.65 4.30
CA ARG A 587 30.65 -38.34 3.65
C ARG A 587 30.77 -38.19 2.15
N THR A 588 29.69 -38.46 1.43
CA THR A 588 29.59 -38.11 0.02
C THR A 588 29.70 -36.60 -0.12
N THR A 589 30.66 -36.12 -0.89
CA THR A 589 30.94 -34.68 -1.01
C THR A 589 31.08 -34.26 -2.47
N LEU A 590 30.33 -33.26 -2.92
CA LEU A 590 30.55 -32.55 -4.16
C LEU A 590 31.04 -31.14 -3.82
N PHE A 591 32.17 -30.75 -4.37
CA PHE A 591 32.68 -29.42 -4.13
C PHE A 591 33.19 -28.70 -5.37
N ILE A 592 32.92 -27.38 -5.42
CA ILE A 592 33.44 -26.48 -6.46
C ILE A 592 34.79 -25.97 -5.98
N ALA A 593 35.85 -26.34 -6.69
CA ALA A 593 37.19 -25.94 -6.33
C ALA A 593 37.67 -24.74 -7.15
N HIS A 594 37.97 -23.65 -6.47
CA HIS A 594 38.69 -22.51 -7.04
C HIS A 594 40.20 -22.66 -6.82
N ARG A 595 40.64 -23.40 -5.80
CA ARG A 595 42.04 -23.74 -5.60
C ARG A 595 42.29 -25.16 -6.03
N LEU A 596 43.20 -25.33 -7.00
CA LEU A 596 43.53 -26.63 -7.55
C LEU A 596 44.22 -27.56 -6.54
N THR A 597 44.85 -26.99 -5.50
CA THR A 597 45.43 -27.75 -4.39
C THR A 597 44.36 -28.45 -3.57
N THR A 598 43.17 -27.87 -3.43
CA THR A 598 42.01 -28.51 -2.78
C THR A 598 41.42 -29.59 -3.71
N ALA A 599 41.28 -29.29 -5.01
CA ALA A 599 40.80 -30.28 -5.99
C ALA A 599 41.65 -31.52 -6.05
N ALA A 600 42.97 -31.37 -5.90
CA ALA A 600 43.94 -32.50 -5.95
C ALA A 600 43.74 -33.53 -4.85
N ARG A 601 42.97 -33.21 -3.78
CA ARG A 601 42.67 -34.13 -2.65
C ARG A 601 41.37 -34.93 -2.88
N ALA A 602 40.59 -34.60 -3.91
CA ALA A 602 39.37 -35.33 -4.24
C ALA A 602 39.65 -36.71 -4.77
N ASP A 603 38.76 -37.66 -4.49
CA ASP A 603 38.80 -39.01 -5.07
C ASP A 603 38.62 -38.97 -6.57
N LYS A 604 37.81 -38.01 -7.08
CA LYS A 604 37.58 -37.79 -8.50
C LYS A 604 37.47 -36.28 -8.81
N ILE A 605 37.96 -35.90 -9.97
CA ILE A 605 37.94 -34.53 -10.49
C ILE A 605 37.18 -34.51 -11.82
N LEU A 606 36.28 -33.56 -11.99
CA LEU A 606 35.63 -33.25 -13.25
C LEU A 606 36.11 -31.86 -13.75
N VAL A 607 36.61 -31.81 -14.95
CA VAL A 607 37.05 -30.56 -15.59
C VAL A 607 35.94 -30.11 -16.53
N LEU A 608 35.33 -28.97 -16.19
CA LEU A 608 34.26 -28.37 -16.97
C LEU A 608 34.83 -27.25 -17.86
N ARG A 609 34.36 -27.17 -19.10
CA ARG A 609 34.63 -26.08 -20.02
C ARG A 609 33.41 -25.84 -20.90
N ARG A 610 32.89 -24.62 -20.87
CA ARG A 610 31.71 -24.19 -21.65
C ARG A 610 30.49 -25.12 -21.51
N GLY A 611 30.22 -25.58 -20.31
CA GLY A 611 29.05 -26.42 -20.03
C GLY A 611 29.26 -27.92 -20.27
N GLU A 612 30.42 -28.35 -20.75
CA GLU A 612 30.74 -29.76 -21.01
C GLU A 612 31.82 -30.28 -20.06
N ILE A 613 31.80 -31.57 -19.76
CA ILE A 613 32.91 -32.28 -19.06
C ILE A 613 33.96 -32.66 -20.13
N VAL A 614 35.13 -32.01 -20.07
CA VAL A 614 36.23 -32.31 -21.01
C VAL A 614 37.19 -33.35 -20.51
N GLU A 615 37.34 -33.49 -19.16
CA GLU A 615 38.19 -34.49 -18.54
C GLU A 615 37.58 -34.97 -17.22
N GLN A 616 37.82 -36.20 -16.86
CA GLN A 616 37.45 -36.76 -15.54
C GLN A 616 38.47 -37.84 -15.12
N GLY A 617 38.80 -37.86 -13.83
CA GLY A 617 39.73 -38.86 -13.26
C GLY A 617 40.28 -38.42 -11.91
N THR A 618 41.24 -39.14 -11.39
CA THR A 618 42.00 -38.77 -10.18
C THR A 618 43.02 -37.65 -10.52
N HIS A 619 43.55 -36.97 -9.54
CA HIS A 619 44.59 -35.96 -9.73
C HIS A 619 45.78 -36.54 -10.50
N ARG A 620 46.23 -37.73 -10.18
CA ARG A 620 47.36 -38.40 -10.81
C ARG A 620 47.07 -38.70 -12.29
N GLU A 621 45.96 -39.35 -12.57
CA GLU A 621 45.55 -39.67 -13.95
C GLU A 621 45.47 -38.42 -14.84
N LEU A 622 44.88 -37.35 -14.34
CA LEU A 622 44.70 -36.08 -15.08
C LEU A 622 46.04 -35.32 -15.28
N MET A 623 46.95 -35.45 -14.32
CA MET A 623 48.32 -34.90 -14.47
C MET A 623 49.12 -35.68 -15.48
N ASP A 624 49.02 -37.02 -15.46
CA ASP A 624 49.73 -37.92 -16.41
C ASP A 624 49.18 -37.78 -17.83
N ALA A 625 47.86 -37.54 -17.99
CA ALA A 625 47.22 -37.28 -19.26
C ALA A 625 47.64 -35.96 -19.90
N ASN A 626 48.24 -35.04 -19.15
CA ASN A 626 48.80 -33.76 -19.61
C ASN A 626 47.80 -32.91 -20.39
N GLY A 627 46.52 -32.96 -20.04
CA GLY A 627 45.42 -32.30 -20.67
C GLY A 627 45.07 -30.92 -20.08
N ALA A 628 43.78 -30.55 -20.11
CA ALA A 628 43.28 -29.27 -19.64
C ALA A 628 43.53 -29.11 -18.12
N TYR A 629 43.33 -30.13 -17.31
CA TYR A 629 43.63 -30.12 -15.87
C TYR A 629 45.09 -29.84 -15.57
N ALA A 630 45.99 -30.59 -16.21
CA ALA A 630 47.44 -30.40 -16.02
C ALA A 630 47.92 -29.02 -16.47
N GLY A 631 47.30 -28.47 -17.51
CA GLY A 631 47.54 -27.10 -17.98
C GLY A 631 47.13 -26.07 -16.92
N LEU A 632 45.91 -26.17 -16.36
CA LEU A 632 45.43 -25.32 -15.31
C LEU A 632 46.27 -25.43 -14.03
N PHE A 633 46.65 -26.65 -13.63
CA PHE A 633 47.42 -26.89 -12.40
C PHE A 633 48.82 -26.27 -12.49
N ARG A 634 49.48 -26.39 -13.67
CA ARG A 634 50.81 -25.79 -13.91
C ARG A 634 50.75 -24.27 -13.95
N ALA A 635 49.74 -23.70 -14.64
CA ALA A 635 49.56 -22.26 -14.69
C ALA A 635 49.34 -21.66 -13.28
N PHE A 636 48.58 -22.36 -12.44
CA PHE A 636 48.40 -21.98 -11.04
C PHE A 636 49.68 -22.08 -10.22
N SER A 637 50.42 -23.21 -10.34
CA SER A 637 51.65 -23.46 -9.57
C SER A 637 52.81 -22.55 -9.97
N GLN A 638 52.79 -21.99 -11.19
CA GLN A 638 53.80 -21.04 -11.69
C GLN A 638 53.45 -19.57 -11.37
N GLY A 639 52.38 -19.28 -10.62
CA GLY A 639 51.98 -17.92 -10.31
C GLY A 639 51.45 -17.11 -11.52
N VAL A 640 51.20 -17.75 -12.66
CA VAL A 640 50.66 -17.09 -13.88
C VAL A 640 49.15 -16.82 -13.74
N LEU A 641 48.50 -17.51 -12.80
CA LEU A 641 47.11 -17.33 -12.40
C LEU A 641 47.09 -17.08 -10.89
N GLU A 642 47.51 -15.90 -10.44
CA GLU A 642 47.41 -15.47 -9.05
C GLU A 642 45.94 -15.13 -8.82
N ASP A 643 45.04 -15.22 -8.87
CA ASP A 643 43.59 -14.96 -8.67
C ASP A 643 42.77 -15.37 -9.90
N GLY A 644 42.28 -16.56 -9.76
CA GLY A 644 41.03 -16.73 -10.45
C GLY A 644 41.08 -17.50 -11.73
N LEU A 645 40.54 -18.63 -11.61
CA LEU A 645 39.54 -19.12 -12.54
C LEU A 645 38.37 -18.09 -12.57
N GLY A 646 38.69 -16.77 -12.65
CA GLY A 646 37.78 -15.66 -12.77
C GLY A 646 37.25 -15.51 -14.20
#